data_75dd2d88af4e5bf74429faef5a7e4d92
#
_entry.id   75dd2d88af4e5bf74429faef5a7e4d92
#
_cell.length_a   1.000
_cell.length_b   1.000
_cell.length_c   1.000
_cell.angle_alpha   90.00
_cell.angle_beta   90.00
_cell.angle_gamma   90.00
#
_symmetry.space_group_name_H-M   'P 1'
#
loop_
_entity.id
_entity.type
_entity.pdbx_description
1 polymer ?
#
loop_
_entity_poly.entity_id
_entity_poly.type
_entity_poly.pdbx_seq_one_letter_code
_entity_poly.pdbx_strand_id
1 'polypeptide(L)'
;MKISYKWLKEYVDFDLTPQETAEALTSTGLEVGALEEVQAVKGGLKGLFVGKVLTCVAHPNSDHLHVTTVDLGKGEPQQIVCGAPNVAEGQKVIVADLGCVLYDGDDEFTIKKSKLRGVESFGMICAEDEIGIGTAHDGIIVLPEEAVPGTPAAEYYQLESDWLIEIDITANRADALSHYGVARDLYAWLVQRGYKTSLHRPDCSAFHVDNENLPIDVVIENNEACKRYACVSITDCEVKESPKWLQDKLNMIGLRPINNIVDITNYIMMAYGQPMHCFDADMVKGHKIVVRTQPEGTKFVTLDGVEHVLGEHDLSICNAEEPMCIAGIFGGKGSGTYETTKNVVLEAAYFHPTWIRKSARRHGLSTDSSFRFERGIDPNGTIYALKQAAILCQQLAGGKVSMQIRDVYPNPLLDFDVNLKYEYCDRLIGKKLGADTIKSIVTSLEMKIKHEDAEGLQLDVPAFRVDVQRPCDVIEDILRIYGYNNVEIPTQLKSSLTVQNDFDREHKIEGVICEQLVGCGFNEILNNSLTKSTYYNHDEFNAYPWANTVKVMNPLSTDLGVMRQTMVFGGLESLARNINRKRVNLKFFELGNVYKYTPEKDDQIDSIRAYSQETHLALWITGKRVQGSWAHADEETSFYELKAYVEDIFLRAGVPAGLVVESKTDNNIYAYGLTKRNRGGKLLAEFGKLAKKAAHSVGVEQDVYYAEINWTELMKAIKKNKIEFKELSKFPSVSRDLALLVNEHVEFAEIVEIARQTEKKLLKKVELFDVYTGKNLPEGKKSYAVNFILEDEQRTLNDKQIDAIMQKLQHNLTTKLGAELR
;
A
#
# COMPACT_ATOMS: atom_id res chain seq x y z
N MET A 1 -13.93 -8.08 0.53
CA MET A 1 -14.79 -9.31 0.64
C MET A 1 -16.15 -8.91 1.14
N LYS A 2 -17.21 -9.35 0.47
CA LYS A 2 -18.60 -9.07 0.86
C LYS A 2 -19.17 -10.24 1.63
N ILE A 3 -19.72 -10.00 2.80
CA ILE A 3 -20.27 -11.00 3.73
C ILE A 3 -21.72 -10.63 4.05
N SER A 4 -22.63 -11.58 3.89
CA SER A 4 -24.00 -11.46 4.38
C SER A 4 -24.05 -11.79 5.86
N TYR A 5 -24.66 -10.90 6.64
CA TYR A 5 -24.83 -11.08 8.09
C TYR A 5 -25.69 -12.32 8.43
N LYS A 6 -26.78 -12.56 7.66
CA LYS A 6 -27.64 -13.74 7.87
C LYS A 6 -26.92 -15.03 7.48
N TRP A 7 -26.17 -15.02 6.39
CA TRP A 7 -25.38 -16.17 5.98
C TRP A 7 -24.24 -16.46 6.96
N LEU A 8 -23.62 -15.42 7.57
CA LEU A 8 -22.64 -15.60 8.64
C LEU A 8 -23.22 -16.33 9.86
N LYS A 9 -24.49 -16.04 10.23
CA LYS A 9 -25.21 -16.72 11.32
C LYS A 9 -25.47 -18.21 11.08
N GLU A 10 -25.37 -18.69 9.86
CA GLU A 10 -25.45 -20.13 9.59
C GLU A 10 -24.22 -20.91 10.07
N TYR A 11 -23.09 -20.21 10.25
CA TYR A 11 -21.82 -20.83 10.67
C TYR A 11 -21.44 -20.58 12.10
N VAL A 12 -21.91 -19.50 12.72
CA VAL A 12 -21.60 -19.16 14.11
C VAL A 12 -22.81 -18.60 14.83
N ASP A 13 -23.06 -19.10 16.04
CA ASP A 13 -24.16 -18.65 16.88
C ASP A 13 -23.78 -17.35 17.60
N PHE A 14 -24.57 -16.29 17.41
CA PHE A 14 -24.40 -15.02 18.12
C PHE A 14 -25.65 -14.15 18.07
N ASP A 15 -25.78 -13.25 19.06
CA ASP A 15 -26.88 -12.28 19.16
C ASP A 15 -26.43 -10.82 18.97
N LEU A 16 -25.19 -10.60 18.49
CA LEU A 16 -24.70 -9.26 18.18
C LEU A 16 -25.52 -8.63 17.07
N THR A 17 -25.77 -7.34 17.14
CA THR A 17 -26.31 -6.56 16.03
C THR A 17 -25.31 -6.49 14.84
N PRO A 18 -25.76 -6.13 13.64
CA PRO A 18 -24.82 -5.94 12.50
C PRO A 18 -23.70 -4.94 12.81
N GLN A 19 -23.98 -3.86 13.51
CA GLN A 19 -22.99 -2.86 13.91
C GLN A 19 -21.97 -3.46 14.90
N GLU A 20 -22.42 -4.14 15.96
CA GLU A 20 -21.52 -4.80 16.92
C GLU A 20 -20.70 -5.90 16.26
N THR A 21 -21.27 -6.61 15.27
CA THR A 21 -20.54 -7.61 14.47
C THR A 21 -19.42 -6.97 13.66
N ALA A 22 -19.70 -5.83 13.02
CA ALA A 22 -18.68 -5.07 12.26
C ALA A 22 -17.54 -4.57 13.16
N GLU A 23 -17.86 -4.08 14.37
CA GLU A 23 -16.88 -3.66 15.37
C GLU A 23 -16.04 -4.84 15.87
N ALA A 24 -16.69 -5.99 16.14
CA ALA A 24 -16.01 -7.21 16.54
C ALA A 24 -15.03 -7.69 15.48
N LEU A 25 -15.44 -7.77 14.22
CA LEU A 25 -14.59 -8.18 13.09
C LEU A 25 -13.41 -7.23 12.93
N THR A 26 -13.65 -5.92 12.91
CA THR A 26 -12.58 -4.91 12.83
C THR A 26 -11.58 -5.08 13.97
N SER A 27 -12.05 -5.36 15.19
CA SER A 27 -11.17 -5.57 16.33
C SER A 27 -10.29 -6.83 16.24
N THR A 28 -10.66 -7.80 15.39
CA THR A 28 -9.85 -8.99 15.10
C THR A 28 -8.85 -8.79 13.94
N GLY A 29 -8.84 -7.61 13.33
CA GLY A 29 -8.00 -7.30 12.16
C GLY A 29 -8.69 -7.58 10.81
N LEU A 30 -10.00 -7.89 10.82
CA LEU A 30 -10.84 -7.94 9.63
C LEU A 30 -11.58 -6.60 9.49
N GLU A 31 -10.88 -5.59 8.99
CA GLU A 31 -11.40 -4.22 8.91
C GLU A 31 -12.67 -4.14 8.06
N VAL A 32 -13.75 -3.63 8.66
CA VAL A 32 -15.01 -3.42 7.97
C VAL A 32 -15.01 -2.02 7.36
N GLY A 33 -14.94 -1.94 6.03
CA GLY A 33 -14.94 -0.69 5.27
C GLY A 33 -16.34 -0.13 5.06
N ALA A 34 -17.36 -1.01 4.93
CA ALA A 34 -18.75 -0.60 4.78
C ALA A 34 -19.70 -1.59 5.46
N LEU A 35 -20.82 -1.06 5.96
CA LEU A 35 -21.95 -1.82 6.51
C LEU A 35 -23.25 -1.23 5.94
N GLU A 36 -23.97 -2.02 5.14
CA GLU A 36 -25.13 -1.57 4.41
C GLU A 36 -26.32 -2.50 4.65
N GLU A 37 -27.51 -1.93 4.93
CA GLU A 37 -28.75 -2.69 4.92
C GLU A 37 -29.21 -2.90 3.47
N VAL A 38 -29.25 -4.14 3.03
CA VAL A 38 -29.74 -4.52 1.71
C VAL A 38 -31.17 -5.04 1.83
N GLN A 39 -32.07 -4.30 1.24
CA GLN A 39 -33.48 -4.67 1.20
C GLN A 39 -33.71 -5.69 0.08
N ALA A 40 -34.49 -6.74 0.34
CA ALA A 40 -34.81 -7.76 -0.65
C ALA A 40 -35.50 -7.18 -1.91
N VAL A 41 -36.25 -6.09 -1.73
CA VAL A 41 -36.82 -5.26 -2.78
C VAL A 41 -36.57 -3.80 -2.46
N LYS A 42 -36.16 -3.00 -3.43
CA LYS A 42 -35.89 -1.58 -3.27
C LYS A 42 -37.09 -0.87 -2.65
N GLY A 43 -36.88 -0.14 -1.56
CA GLY A 43 -37.95 0.52 -0.79
C GLY A 43 -38.67 -0.39 0.23
N GLY A 44 -38.35 -1.69 0.26
CA GLY A 44 -38.89 -2.65 1.24
C GLY A 44 -40.40 -2.81 1.21
N LEU A 45 -41.05 -2.53 0.09
CA LEU A 45 -42.51 -2.53 -0.09
C LEU A 45 -43.30 -1.66 0.93
N LYS A 46 -42.68 -0.59 1.43
CA LYS A 46 -43.29 0.34 2.38
C LYS A 46 -44.46 1.07 1.72
N GLY A 47 -45.64 1.00 2.37
CA GLY A 47 -46.85 1.64 1.84
C GLY A 47 -47.66 0.79 0.86
N LEU A 48 -47.25 -0.46 0.63
CA LEU A 48 -48.00 -1.45 -0.12
C LEU A 48 -48.77 -2.38 0.83
N PHE A 49 -50.00 -2.71 0.50
CA PHE A 49 -50.87 -3.54 1.31
C PHE A 49 -51.65 -4.55 0.47
N VAL A 50 -52.01 -5.64 1.07
CA VAL A 50 -53.00 -6.56 0.49
C VAL A 50 -54.34 -5.89 0.52
N GLY A 51 -55.01 -5.76 -0.63
CA GLY A 51 -56.38 -5.20 -0.78
C GLY A 51 -57.37 -6.21 -1.30
N LYS A 52 -58.66 -6.04 -1.01
CA LYS A 52 -59.76 -6.79 -1.64
C LYS A 52 -60.58 -5.88 -2.51
N VAL A 53 -60.71 -6.20 -3.78
CA VAL A 53 -61.58 -5.49 -4.73
C VAL A 53 -63.02 -5.83 -4.39
N LEU A 54 -63.78 -4.84 -3.87
CA LEU A 54 -65.15 -4.98 -3.49
C LEU A 54 -66.13 -4.80 -4.69
N THR A 55 -65.79 -3.83 -5.56
CA THR A 55 -66.54 -3.56 -6.80
C THR A 55 -65.58 -3.26 -7.93
N CYS A 56 -65.95 -3.66 -9.15
CA CYS A 56 -65.19 -3.36 -10.36
C CYS A 56 -66.17 -2.97 -11.47
N VAL A 57 -66.27 -1.69 -11.83
CA VAL A 57 -67.15 -1.19 -12.85
C VAL A 57 -66.43 -0.49 -13.99
N ALA A 58 -66.96 -0.51 -15.20
CA ALA A 58 -66.35 0.15 -16.35
C ALA A 58 -66.25 1.67 -16.10
N HIS A 59 -65.15 2.27 -16.52
CA HIS A 59 -64.92 3.70 -16.36
C HIS A 59 -65.83 4.51 -17.28
N PRO A 60 -66.60 5.59 -16.78
CA PRO A 60 -67.58 6.26 -17.59
C PRO A 60 -67.04 6.98 -18.83
N ASN A 61 -65.75 7.28 -18.87
CA ASN A 61 -65.11 8.03 -19.97
C ASN A 61 -63.88 7.25 -20.58
N SER A 62 -63.89 5.94 -20.46
CA SER A 62 -62.76 5.09 -21.00
C SER A 62 -63.30 3.68 -21.27
N ASP A 63 -62.80 3.06 -22.34
CA ASP A 63 -63.15 1.74 -22.80
C ASP A 63 -62.21 0.63 -22.22
N HIS A 64 -61.13 1.04 -21.60
CA HIS A 64 -60.10 0.12 -21.03
C HIS A 64 -59.75 0.40 -19.54
N LEU A 65 -60.35 1.43 -18.93
CA LEU A 65 -60.18 1.68 -17.50
C LEU A 65 -61.36 1.12 -16.70
N HIS A 66 -61.07 0.70 -15.47
CA HIS A 66 -62.09 0.29 -14.50
C HIS A 66 -61.98 1.14 -13.26
N VAL A 67 -63.11 1.46 -12.68
CA VAL A 67 -63.23 2.10 -11.37
C VAL A 67 -63.50 1.02 -10.35
N THR A 68 -62.58 0.86 -9.43
CA THR A 68 -62.65 -0.17 -8.39
C THR A 68 -62.83 0.49 -7.02
N THR A 69 -63.49 -0.23 -6.10
CA THR A 69 -63.51 0.09 -4.69
C THR A 69 -62.74 -1.02 -3.99
N VAL A 70 -61.66 -0.67 -3.28
CA VAL A 70 -60.75 -1.67 -2.69
C VAL A 70 -60.72 -1.48 -1.17
N ASP A 71 -60.94 -2.54 -0.45
CA ASP A 71 -60.76 -2.62 1.01
C ASP A 71 -59.31 -2.94 1.37
N LEU A 72 -58.68 -2.04 2.09
CA LEU A 72 -57.32 -2.18 2.61
C LEU A 72 -57.28 -2.60 4.10
N GLY A 73 -58.39 -2.99 4.68
CA GLY A 73 -58.46 -3.29 6.12
C GLY A 73 -58.27 -2.10 7.05
N LYS A 74 -58.35 -0.85 6.51
CA LYS A 74 -58.04 0.38 7.26
C LYS A 74 -59.30 1.21 7.58
N GLY A 75 -60.47 0.66 7.40
CA GLY A 75 -61.73 1.31 7.65
C GLY A 75 -62.55 1.55 6.38
N GLU A 76 -62.60 2.78 5.82
CA GLU A 76 -63.36 3.03 4.59
C GLU A 76 -62.61 2.50 3.35
N PRO A 77 -63.31 1.78 2.45
CA PRO A 77 -62.78 1.33 1.18
C PRO A 77 -62.36 2.50 0.27
N GLN A 78 -61.27 2.31 -0.43
CA GLN A 78 -60.70 3.37 -1.31
C GLN A 78 -61.11 3.16 -2.76
N GLN A 79 -61.42 4.27 -3.44
CA GLN A 79 -61.64 4.26 -4.89
C GLN A 79 -60.31 4.31 -5.64
N ILE A 80 -60.08 3.33 -6.51
CA ILE A 80 -58.86 3.25 -7.33
C ILE A 80 -59.27 3.02 -8.78
N VAL A 81 -58.65 3.78 -9.69
CA VAL A 81 -58.85 3.57 -11.13
C VAL A 81 -57.72 2.68 -11.62
N CYS A 82 -58.05 1.52 -12.23
CA CYS A 82 -57.13 0.53 -12.72
C CYS A 82 -57.26 0.36 -14.23
N GLY A 83 -56.12 0.25 -14.94
CA GLY A 83 -56.06 0.01 -16.39
C GLY A 83 -55.75 -1.40 -16.77
N ALA A 84 -55.51 -2.26 -15.81
CA ALA A 84 -55.12 -3.68 -16.11
C ALA A 84 -56.30 -4.50 -16.60
N PRO A 85 -56.12 -5.34 -17.63
CA PRO A 85 -57.18 -6.11 -18.24
C PRO A 85 -57.71 -7.25 -17.36
N ASN A 86 -56.93 -7.69 -16.35
CA ASN A 86 -57.27 -8.80 -15.48
C ASN A 86 -57.91 -8.38 -14.14
N VAL A 87 -58.20 -7.09 -13.91
CA VAL A 87 -58.86 -6.65 -12.69
C VAL A 87 -60.31 -7.08 -12.64
N ALA A 88 -60.78 -7.67 -11.53
CA ALA A 88 -62.14 -8.11 -11.34
C ALA A 88 -62.58 -8.00 -9.88
N GLU A 89 -63.93 -7.95 -9.70
CA GLU A 89 -64.56 -7.95 -8.38
C GLU A 89 -64.24 -9.24 -7.60
N GLY A 90 -64.00 -9.14 -6.31
CA GLY A 90 -63.69 -10.26 -5.41
C GLY A 90 -62.18 -10.58 -5.27
N GLN A 91 -61.35 -10.13 -6.22
CA GLN A 91 -59.92 -10.43 -6.21
C GLN A 91 -59.19 -9.82 -5.01
N LYS A 92 -58.15 -10.57 -4.54
CA LYS A 92 -57.13 -10.04 -3.64
C LYS A 92 -55.99 -9.52 -4.47
N VAL A 93 -55.50 -8.32 -4.18
CA VAL A 93 -54.53 -7.58 -4.98
C VAL A 93 -53.49 -6.90 -4.11
N ILE A 94 -52.36 -6.49 -4.69
CA ILE A 94 -51.42 -5.57 -4.01
C ILE A 94 -51.72 -4.15 -4.40
N VAL A 95 -51.84 -3.27 -3.39
CA VAL A 95 -52.19 -1.85 -3.56
C VAL A 95 -51.15 -0.96 -2.95
N ALA A 96 -50.64 -0.04 -3.75
CA ALA A 96 -49.84 1.10 -3.30
C ALA A 96 -50.75 2.21 -2.82
N ASP A 97 -50.69 2.51 -1.52
CA ASP A 97 -51.45 3.55 -0.85
C ASP A 97 -50.88 4.94 -1.12
N LEU A 98 -51.63 5.99 -0.82
CA LEU A 98 -51.17 7.38 -0.97
C LEU A 98 -49.87 7.62 -0.17
N GLY A 99 -48.87 8.21 -0.82
CA GLY A 99 -47.55 8.46 -0.24
C GLY A 99 -46.56 7.31 -0.39
N CYS A 100 -47.03 6.14 -0.90
CA CYS A 100 -46.12 5.03 -1.26
C CYS A 100 -45.14 5.49 -2.36
N VAL A 101 -43.88 5.09 -2.23
CA VAL A 101 -42.85 5.33 -3.25
C VAL A 101 -42.57 4.00 -3.94
N LEU A 102 -42.73 3.97 -5.25
CA LEU A 102 -42.38 2.88 -6.15
C LEU A 102 -41.09 3.23 -6.89
N TYR A 103 -40.37 2.23 -7.35
CA TYR A 103 -39.06 2.38 -7.97
C TYR A 103 -39.04 1.71 -9.35
N ASP A 104 -38.52 2.45 -10.35
CA ASP A 104 -38.21 1.91 -11.67
C ASP A 104 -36.73 2.16 -11.93
N GLY A 105 -35.90 1.14 -11.72
CA GLY A 105 -34.46 1.28 -11.70
C GLY A 105 -33.97 2.29 -10.65
N ASP A 106 -33.42 3.41 -11.09
CA ASP A 106 -32.96 4.49 -10.18
C ASP A 106 -34.01 5.59 -9.98
N ASP A 107 -35.10 5.59 -10.76
CA ASP A 107 -36.14 6.59 -10.66
C ASP A 107 -37.12 6.27 -9.55
N GLU A 108 -37.62 7.31 -8.89
CA GLU A 108 -38.60 7.24 -7.80
C GLU A 108 -39.96 7.80 -8.23
N PHE A 109 -41.05 7.06 -8.00
CA PHE A 109 -42.39 7.51 -8.27
C PHE A 109 -43.27 7.46 -7.01
N THR A 110 -43.74 8.59 -6.56
CA THR A 110 -44.61 8.70 -5.38
C THR A 110 -46.08 8.65 -5.78
N ILE A 111 -46.84 7.72 -5.20
CA ILE A 111 -48.28 7.61 -5.39
C ILE A 111 -48.98 8.81 -4.76
N LYS A 112 -49.69 9.58 -5.58
CA LYS A 112 -50.44 10.77 -5.15
C LYS A 112 -51.87 10.63 -5.60
N LYS A 113 -52.80 11.33 -4.88
CA LYS A 113 -54.17 11.46 -5.36
C LYS A 113 -54.15 11.98 -6.79
N SER A 114 -54.77 11.26 -7.69
CA SER A 114 -54.82 11.58 -9.12
C SER A 114 -56.26 11.63 -9.63
N LYS A 115 -56.46 12.29 -10.77
CA LYS A 115 -57.73 12.33 -11.44
C LYS A 115 -57.59 11.82 -12.87
N LEU A 116 -58.01 10.56 -13.08
CA LEU A 116 -57.92 9.90 -14.36
C LEU A 116 -59.22 10.04 -15.13
N ARG A 117 -59.15 10.68 -16.28
CA ARG A 117 -60.32 10.96 -17.17
C ARG A 117 -61.59 11.45 -16.42
N GLY A 118 -61.39 12.21 -15.34
CA GLY A 118 -62.50 12.80 -14.58
C GLY A 118 -62.84 12.07 -13.27
N VAL A 119 -62.37 10.85 -13.06
CA VAL A 119 -62.60 10.05 -11.85
C VAL A 119 -61.36 10.12 -10.93
N GLU A 120 -61.57 10.32 -9.64
CA GLU A 120 -60.49 10.39 -8.65
C GLU A 120 -59.96 8.97 -8.31
N SER A 121 -58.66 8.83 -8.19
CA SER A 121 -57.97 7.62 -7.74
C SER A 121 -57.14 7.93 -6.51
N PHE A 122 -57.27 7.10 -5.46
CA PHE A 122 -56.60 7.27 -4.16
C PHE A 122 -55.54 6.21 -3.90
N GLY A 123 -54.97 5.60 -4.93
CA GLY A 123 -53.96 4.59 -4.87
C GLY A 123 -53.69 3.97 -6.23
N MET A 124 -52.89 2.90 -6.27
CA MET A 124 -52.59 2.13 -7.47
C MET A 124 -52.61 0.65 -7.14
N ILE A 125 -53.30 -0.15 -7.96
CA ILE A 125 -53.21 -1.63 -7.91
C ILE A 125 -52.01 -2.01 -8.78
N CYS A 126 -51.07 -2.78 -8.25
CA CYS A 126 -49.73 -2.96 -8.83
C CYS A 126 -49.56 -4.30 -9.57
N ALA A 127 -48.70 -4.26 -10.58
CA ALA A 127 -48.11 -5.41 -11.24
C ALA A 127 -46.84 -5.89 -10.52
N GLU A 128 -46.26 -7.04 -10.91
CA GLU A 128 -45.06 -7.58 -10.25
C GLU A 128 -43.85 -6.71 -10.48
N ASP A 129 -43.64 -6.24 -11.69
CA ASP A 129 -42.50 -5.38 -12.05
C ASP A 129 -42.57 -4.00 -11.40
N GLU A 130 -43.78 -3.46 -11.22
CA GLU A 130 -43.98 -2.15 -10.59
C GLU A 130 -43.54 -2.11 -9.11
N ILE A 131 -43.58 -3.25 -8.45
CA ILE A 131 -43.15 -3.38 -7.04
C ILE A 131 -41.85 -4.17 -6.89
N GLY A 132 -41.24 -4.63 -7.99
CA GLY A 132 -39.94 -5.27 -8.01
C GLY A 132 -39.89 -6.70 -7.45
N ILE A 133 -41.01 -7.43 -7.41
CA ILE A 133 -41.06 -8.84 -6.95
C ILE A 133 -41.00 -9.84 -8.10
N GLY A 134 -41.18 -9.40 -9.35
CA GLY A 134 -41.15 -10.20 -10.57
C GLY A 134 -40.89 -9.33 -11.78
N THR A 135 -41.12 -9.91 -12.98
CA THR A 135 -40.91 -9.23 -14.27
C THR A 135 -42.21 -9.14 -15.11
N ALA A 136 -43.33 -9.67 -14.61
CA ALA A 136 -44.57 -9.67 -15.32
C ALA A 136 -45.26 -8.30 -15.28
N HIS A 137 -45.63 -7.79 -16.47
CA HIS A 137 -46.33 -6.53 -16.68
C HIS A 137 -47.69 -6.70 -17.36
N ASP A 138 -48.10 -7.95 -17.61
CA ASP A 138 -49.31 -8.27 -18.39
C ASP A 138 -50.61 -7.95 -17.64
N GLY A 139 -50.54 -7.65 -16.34
CA GLY A 139 -51.66 -7.33 -15.49
C GLY A 139 -51.27 -7.16 -14.03
N ILE A 140 -52.26 -6.86 -13.21
CA ILE A 140 -52.06 -6.71 -11.76
C ILE A 140 -51.80 -8.09 -11.10
N ILE A 141 -51.14 -8.04 -9.93
CA ILE A 141 -50.95 -9.19 -9.05
C ILE A 141 -52.30 -9.61 -8.48
N VAL A 142 -52.71 -10.86 -8.74
CA VAL A 142 -53.88 -11.51 -8.13
C VAL A 142 -53.40 -12.54 -7.11
N LEU A 143 -53.73 -12.28 -5.84
CA LEU A 143 -53.34 -13.11 -4.73
C LEU A 143 -54.35 -14.25 -4.47
N PRO A 144 -53.94 -15.35 -3.81
CA PRO A 144 -54.86 -16.37 -3.32
C PRO A 144 -55.93 -15.83 -2.35
N GLU A 145 -57.03 -16.55 -2.25
CA GLU A 145 -58.20 -16.13 -1.42
C GLU A 145 -57.85 -16.05 0.08
N GLU A 146 -56.82 -16.76 0.53
CA GLU A 146 -56.32 -16.75 1.91
C GLU A 146 -55.65 -15.43 2.31
N ALA A 147 -55.28 -14.61 1.33
CA ALA A 147 -54.59 -13.37 1.60
C ALA A 147 -55.49 -12.41 2.42
N VAL A 148 -55.01 -11.87 3.52
CA VAL A 148 -55.77 -11.04 4.46
C VAL A 148 -55.64 -9.58 4.06
N PRO A 149 -56.77 -8.89 3.74
CA PRO A 149 -56.76 -7.43 3.45
C PRO A 149 -56.17 -6.64 4.61
N GLY A 150 -55.34 -5.67 4.31
CA GLY A 150 -54.64 -4.84 5.30
C GLY A 150 -53.27 -5.36 5.72
N THR A 151 -52.91 -6.58 5.37
CA THR A 151 -51.56 -7.10 5.60
C THR A 151 -50.55 -6.27 4.81
N PRO A 152 -49.46 -5.75 5.40
CA PRO A 152 -48.41 -5.12 4.65
C PRO A 152 -47.83 -6.07 3.63
N ALA A 153 -47.54 -5.61 2.41
CA ALA A 153 -47.04 -6.46 1.34
C ALA A 153 -45.65 -7.10 1.72
N ALA A 154 -44.80 -6.39 2.44
CA ALA A 154 -43.54 -6.93 2.93
C ALA A 154 -43.73 -8.13 3.86
N GLU A 155 -44.76 -8.09 4.73
CA GLU A 155 -45.13 -9.20 5.62
C GLU A 155 -45.73 -10.37 4.85
N TYR A 156 -46.63 -10.08 3.88
CA TYR A 156 -47.22 -11.10 3.02
C TYR A 156 -46.19 -11.89 2.21
N TYR A 157 -45.20 -11.19 1.63
CA TYR A 157 -44.12 -11.81 0.88
C TYR A 157 -42.95 -12.29 1.75
N GLN A 158 -43.05 -12.13 3.07
CA GLN A 158 -41.99 -12.51 4.03
C GLN A 158 -40.64 -11.95 3.63
N LEU A 159 -40.64 -10.67 3.17
CA LEU A 159 -39.39 -10.01 2.76
C LEU A 159 -38.54 -9.69 3.98
N GLU A 160 -37.37 -10.23 3.98
CA GLU A 160 -36.38 -9.99 5.05
C GLU A 160 -35.22 -9.18 4.49
N SER A 161 -34.95 -8.02 5.04
CA SER A 161 -33.69 -7.32 4.80
C SER A 161 -32.51 -8.11 5.37
N ASP A 162 -31.36 -7.94 4.79
CA ASP A 162 -30.10 -8.46 5.31
C ASP A 162 -29.06 -7.33 5.36
N TRP A 163 -27.96 -7.56 6.05
CA TRP A 163 -26.86 -6.61 6.14
C TRP A 163 -25.65 -7.12 5.39
N LEU A 164 -25.13 -6.27 4.51
CA LEU A 164 -23.89 -6.52 3.79
C LEU A 164 -22.73 -5.90 4.55
N ILE A 165 -21.79 -6.74 4.94
CA ILE A 165 -20.54 -6.35 5.62
C ILE A 165 -19.42 -6.43 4.58
N GLU A 166 -18.84 -5.31 4.21
CA GLU A 166 -17.70 -5.26 3.31
C GLU A 166 -16.41 -5.22 4.13
N ILE A 167 -15.58 -6.27 3.97
CA ILE A 167 -14.35 -6.46 4.72
C ILE A 167 -13.14 -6.28 3.81
N ASP A 168 -12.21 -5.41 4.21
CA ASP A 168 -10.91 -5.24 3.57
C ASP A 168 -9.93 -6.29 4.10
N ILE A 169 -9.70 -7.33 3.29
CA ILE A 169 -8.86 -8.47 3.67
C ILE A 169 -7.43 -8.27 3.15
N THR A 170 -6.48 -8.26 4.06
CA THR A 170 -5.06 -8.19 3.74
C THR A 170 -4.57 -9.48 3.06
N ALA A 171 -3.52 -9.39 2.26
CA ALA A 171 -3.05 -10.51 1.43
C ALA A 171 -2.61 -11.76 2.23
N ASN A 172 -2.23 -11.59 3.51
CA ASN A 172 -1.85 -12.68 4.40
C ASN A 172 -3.05 -13.42 5.03
N ARG A 173 -4.25 -12.81 4.99
CA ARG A 173 -5.47 -13.39 5.60
C ARG A 173 -6.33 -14.13 4.57
N ALA A 174 -5.70 -14.98 3.74
CA ALA A 174 -6.40 -15.82 2.78
C ALA A 174 -7.46 -16.75 3.43
N ASP A 175 -7.25 -17.12 4.66
CA ASP A 175 -8.18 -17.91 5.49
C ASP A 175 -9.54 -17.24 5.70
N ALA A 176 -9.61 -15.91 5.62
CA ALA A 176 -10.82 -15.11 5.79
C ALA A 176 -11.55 -14.78 4.46
N LEU A 177 -11.11 -15.34 3.32
CA LEU A 177 -11.73 -15.11 2.01
C LEU A 177 -13.01 -15.94 1.79
N SER A 178 -13.77 -16.22 2.86
CA SER A 178 -15.04 -16.95 2.84
C SER A 178 -15.90 -16.60 4.05
N HIS A 179 -17.20 -16.89 3.98
CA HIS A 179 -18.10 -16.72 5.14
C HIS A 179 -17.65 -17.57 6.33
N TYR A 180 -17.25 -18.83 6.09
CA TYR A 180 -16.76 -19.71 7.15
C TYR A 180 -15.47 -19.21 7.79
N GLY A 181 -14.55 -18.68 6.96
CA GLY A 181 -13.30 -18.10 7.47
C GLY A 181 -13.52 -16.88 8.36
N VAL A 182 -14.45 -16.00 7.98
CA VAL A 182 -14.86 -14.86 8.83
C VAL A 182 -15.59 -15.32 10.08
N ALA A 183 -16.47 -16.34 9.97
CA ALA A 183 -17.16 -16.93 11.09
C ALA A 183 -16.19 -17.51 12.14
N ARG A 184 -15.08 -18.13 11.72
CA ARG A 184 -14.04 -18.64 12.60
C ARG A 184 -13.39 -17.55 13.45
N ASP A 185 -13.05 -16.40 12.85
CA ASP A 185 -12.49 -15.27 13.57
C ASP A 185 -13.50 -14.67 14.56
N LEU A 186 -14.74 -14.50 14.11
CA LEU A 186 -15.83 -14.04 14.99
C LEU A 186 -16.08 -15.00 16.15
N TYR A 187 -16.08 -16.30 15.90
CA TYR A 187 -16.19 -17.34 16.93
C TYR A 187 -15.09 -17.22 17.97
N ALA A 188 -13.83 -17.10 17.54
CA ALA A 188 -12.72 -16.95 18.47
C ALA A 188 -12.85 -15.68 19.32
N TRP A 189 -13.31 -14.58 18.73
CA TRP A 189 -13.59 -13.33 19.43
C TRP A 189 -14.71 -13.49 20.48
N LEU A 190 -15.80 -14.19 20.14
CA LEU A 190 -16.94 -14.44 21.02
C LEU A 190 -16.55 -15.34 22.20
N VAL A 191 -15.82 -16.44 21.93
CA VAL A 191 -15.32 -17.35 22.98
C VAL A 191 -14.46 -16.59 23.98
N GLN A 192 -13.54 -15.77 23.52
CA GLN A 192 -12.63 -15.01 24.39
C GLN A 192 -13.38 -14.00 25.28
N ARG A 193 -14.55 -13.56 24.88
CA ARG A 193 -15.40 -12.63 25.64
C ARG A 193 -16.50 -13.33 26.47
N GLY A 194 -16.50 -14.65 26.49
CA GLY A 194 -17.42 -15.46 27.31
C GLY A 194 -18.84 -15.55 26.76
N TYR A 195 -19.07 -15.24 25.49
CA TYR A 195 -20.35 -15.49 24.85
C TYR A 195 -20.60 -16.98 24.71
N LYS A 196 -21.86 -17.39 24.86
CA LYS A 196 -22.28 -18.74 24.51
C LYS A 196 -22.40 -18.85 23.02
N THR A 197 -21.50 -19.57 22.38
CA THR A 197 -21.36 -19.64 20.91
C THR A 197 -20.91 -21.03 20.49
N SER A 198 -21.18 -21.38 19.24
CA SER A 198 -20.63 -22.57 18.58
C SER A 198 -20.32 -22.25 17.12
N LEU A 199 -19.32 -22.92 16.56
CA LEU A 199 -18.95 -22.83 15.14
C LEU A 199 -19.49 -24.07 14.43
N HIS A 200 -20.33 -23.87 13.41
CA HIS A 200 -21.00 -24.92 12.66
C HIS A 200 -20.37 -25.09 11.28
N ARG A 201 -20.06 -26.32 10.92
CA ARG A 201 -19.66 -26.68 9.58
C ARG A 201 -20.59 -27.80 9.12
N PRO A 202 -21.40 -27.60 8.06
CA PRO A 202 -22.30 -28.66 7.55
C PRO A 202 -21.53 -29.94 7.30
N ASP A 203 -22.08 -31.08 7.71
CA ASP A 203 -21.42 -32.36 7.49
C ASP A 203 -21.57 -32.86 6.05
N CYS A 204 -20.78 -33.86 5.67
CA CYS A 204 -20.83 -34.49 4.36
C CYS A 204 -21.42 -35.89 4.40
N SER A 205 -22.18 -36.27 5.43
CA SER A 205 -22.71 -37.61 5.61
C SER A 205 -23.71 -38.02 4.51
N ALA A 206 -24.35 -37.03 3.89
CA ALA A 206 -25.26 -37.27 2.76
C ALA A 206 -24.54 -37.64 1.45
N PHE A 207 -23.21 -37.41 1.37
CA PHE A 207 -22.46 -37.77 0.19
C PHE A 207 -22.42 -39.31 -0.02
N HIS A 208 -22.86 -39.77 -1.14
CA HIS A 208 -22.76 -41.20 -1.53
C HIS A 208 -22.56 -41.31 -3.03
N VAL A 209 -21.96 -42.39 -3.50
CA VAL A 209 -21.79 -42.72 -4.89
C VAL A 209 -22.98 -43.56 -5.35
N ASP A 210 -23.71 -43.08 -6.34
CA ASP A 210 -24.91 -43.76 -6.86
C ASP A 210 -24.57 -44.88 -7.84
N ASN A 211 -23.51 -44.67 -8.63
CA ASN A 211 -23.05 -45.65 -9.64
C ASN A 211 -21.57 -45.35 -10.03
N GLU A 212 -21.00 -46.14 -10.93
CA GLU A 212 -19.64 -45.97 -11.46
C GLU A 212 -19.62 -45.89 -12.99
N ASN A 213 -20.64 -45.22 -13.57
CA ASN A 213 -20.83 -45.19 -15.01
C ASN A 213 -19.94 -44.19 -15.75
N LEU A 214 -19.36 -43.22 -15.06
CA LEU A 214 -18.54 -42.17 -15.66
C LEU A 214 -17.21 -41.95 -14.90
N PRO A 215 -16.30 -42.93 -14.94
CA PRO A 215 -15.01 -42.80 -14.32
C PRO A 215 -14.14 -41.80 -15.08
N ILE A 216 -13.51 -40.88 -14.39
CA ILE A 216 -12.55 -39.89 -14.90
C ILE A 216 -11.20 -40.15 -14.28
N ASP A 217 -10.17 -40.35 -15.06
CA ASP A 217 -8.80 -40.46 -14.58
C ASP A 217 -8.15 -39.06 -14.46
N VAL A 218 -7.21 -38.89 -13.52
CA VAL A 218 -6.51 -37.64 -13.27
C VAL A 218 -5.00 -37.88 -13.23
N VAL A 219 -4.27 -37.10 -14.01
CA VAL A 219 -2.80 -37.07 -14.02
C VAL A 219 -2.31 -35.62 -13.80
N ILE A 220 -1.44 -35.43 -12.81
CA ILE A 220 -0.72 -34.19 -12.58
C ILE A 220 0.68 -34.35 -13.16
N GLU A 221 1.00 -33.68 -14.26
CA GLU A 221 2.33 -33.68 -14.87
C GLU A 221 3.26 -32.66 -14.20
N ASN A 222 2.73 -31.53 -13.73
CA ASN A 222 3.48 -30.51 -13.02
C ASN A 222 3.09 -30.45 -11.52
N ASN A 223 3.76 -31.24 -10.69
CA ASN A 223 3.52 -31.32 -9.26
C ASN A 223 4.01 -30.08 -8.46
N GLU A 224 4.80 -29.21 -9.07
CA GLU A 224 5.18 -27.95 -8.45
C GLU A 224 4.02 -26.95 -8.51
N ALA A 225 3.41 -26.79 -9.67
CA ALA A 225 2.33 -25.86 -9.94
C ALA A 225 0.98 -26.33 -9.40
N CYS A 226 0.70 -27.64 -9.46
CA CYS A 226 -0.50 -28.26 -8.92
C CYS A 226 -0.12 -29.27 -7.83
N LYS A 227 -0.41 -28.95 -6.57
CA LYS A 227 -0.09 -29.81 -5.42
C LYS A 227 -1.16 -30.86 -5.17
N ARG A 228 -2.43 -30.53 -5.44
CA ARG A 228 -3.57 -31.41 -5.26
C ARG A 228 -4.62 -31.15 -6.32
N TYR A 229 -5.19 -32.20 -6.85
CA TYR A 229 -6.32 -32.13 -7.77
C TYR A 229 -7.32 -33.23 -7.45
N ALA A 230 -8.55 -32.82 -7.18
CA ALA A 230 -9.63 -33.75 -6.91
C ALA A 230 -10.81 -33.48 -7.83
N CYS A 231 -11.49 -34.55 -8.29
CA CYS A 231 -12.69 -34.43 -9.07
C CYS A 231 -13.69 -35.55 -8.77
N VAL A 232 -14.93 -35.28 -9.17
CA VAL A 232 -16.03 -36.24 -9.13
C VAL A 232 -16.94 -36.01 -10.33
N SER A 233 -17.43 -37.09 -10.98
CA SER A 233 -18.41 -37.00 -12.05
C SER A 233 -19.82 -37.15 -11.52
N ILE A 234 -20.75 -36.42 -12.12
CA ILE A 234 -22.18 -36.46 -11.81
C ILE A 234 -22.94 -36.58 -13.15
N THR A 235 -23.79 -37.57 -13.25
CA THR A 235 -24.60 -37.82 -14.45
C THR A 235 -26.07 -37.45 -14.23
N ASP A 236 -26.84 -37.40 -15.30
CA ASP A 236 -28.29 -37.11 -15.27
C ASP A 236 -28.65 -35.77 -14.66
N CYS A 237 -27.78 -34.79 -14.73
CA CYS A 237 -28.03 -33.42 -14.24
C CYS A 237 -29.04 -32.68 -15.14
N GLU A 238 -29.94 -31.94 -14.54
CA GLU A 238 -30.79 -30.96 -15.19
C GLU A 238 -30.24 -29.56 -14.90
N VAL A 239 -29.61 -28.93 -15.91
CA VAL A 239 -29.16 -27.55 -15.81
C VAL A 239 -30.34 -26.63 -15.98
N LYS A 240 -30.65 -25.83 -14.97
CA LYS A 240 -31.78 -24.92 -14.91
C LYS A 240 -31.48 -23.73 -14.01
N GLU A 241 -32.42 -22.82 -13.92
CA GLU A 241 -32.33 -21.69 -12.99
C GLU A 241 -32.18 -22.17 -11.54
N SER A 242 -31.33 -21.48 -10.79
CA SER A 242 -31.08 -21.78 -9.37
C SER A 242 -32.33 -21.54 -8.52
N PRO A 243 -32.51 -22.28 -7.41
CA PRO A 243 -33.62 -21.99 -6.50
C PRO A 243 -33.39 -20.60 -5.82
N LYS A 244 -34.50 -19.96 -5.47
CA LYS A 244 -34.52 -18.58 -4.95
C LYS A 244 -33.52 -18.34 -3.82
N TRP A 245 -33.42 -19.24 -2.85
CA TRP A 245 -32.48 -19.08 -1.73
C TRP A 245 -31.00 -18.99 -2.17
N LEU A 246 -30.61 -19.70 -3.23
CA LEU A 246 -29.25 -19.68 -3.75
C LEU A 246 -28.98 -18.38 -4.54
N GLN A 247 -29.97 -17.97 -5.36
CA GLN A 247 -29.92 -16.69 -6.05
C GLN A 247 -29.81 -15.52 -5.07
N ASP A 248 -30.63 -15.51 -4.02
CA ASP A 248 -30.65 -14.43 -3.03
C ASP A 248 -29.31 -14.31 -2.31
N LYS A 249 -28.68 -15.42 -1.90
CA LYS A 249 -27.36 -15.42 -1.27
C LYS A 249 -26.27 -14.88 -2.21
N LEU A 250 -26.29 -15.26 -3.47
CA LEU A 250 -25.29 -14.78 -4.44
C LEU A 250 -25.51 -13.30 -4.77
N ASN A 251 -26.76 -12.91 -5.06
CA ASN A 251 -27.12 -11.51 -5.31
C ASN A 251 -26.75 -10.60 -4.14
N MET A 252 -26.95 -11.07 -2.90
CA MET A 252 -26.62 -10.33 -1.69
C MET A 252 -25.16 -9.90 -1.62
N ILE A 253 -24.26 -10.73 -2.10
CA ILE A 253 -22.81 -10.45 -2.13
C ILE A 253 -22.33 -9.89 -3.48
N GLY A 254 -23.27 -9.59 -4.40
CA GLY A 254 -23.01 -8.97 -5.69
C GLY A 254 -22.59 -9.93 -6.79
N LEU A 255 -22.83 -11.24 -6.63
CA LEU A 255 -22.63 -12.23 -7.69
C LEU A 255 -23.93 -12.47 -8.43
N ARG A 256 -23.90 -12.34 -9.76
CA ARG A 256 -25.06 -12.60 -10.61
C ARG A 256 -25.27 -14.13 -10.79
N PRO A 257 -26.44 -14.68 -10.45
CA PRO A 257 -26.78 -16.07 -10.73
C PRO A 257 -26.77 -16.36 -12.23
N ILE A 258 -26.34 -17.58 -12.60
CA ILE A 258 -26.22 -18.04 -13.98
C ILE A 258 -27.09 -19.27 -14.20
N ASN A 259 -26.78 -20.36 -13.52
CA ASN A 259 -27.56 -21.59 -13.48
C ASN A 259 -27.19 -22.40 -12.21
N ASN A 260 -28.02 -23.40 -11.89
CA ASN A 260 -27.87 -24.19 -10.65
C ASN A 260 -26.47 -24.81 -10.46
N ILE A 261 -25.80 -25.25 -11.52
CA ILE A 261 -24.47 -25.88 -11.43
C ILE A 261 -23.37 -24.83 -11.16
N VAL A 262 -23.32 -23.75 -11.96
CA VAL A 262 -22.34 -22.71 -11.82
C VAL A 262 -22.53 -21.97 -10.49
N ASP A 263 -23.76 -21.74 -10.10
CA ASP A 263 -24.10 -21.06 -8.85
C ASP A 263 -23.71 -21.89 -7.61
N ILE A 264 -23.81 -23.23 -7.69
CA ILE A 264 -23.28 -24.12 -6.64
C ILE A 264 -21.77 -23.91 -6.49
N THR A 265 -20.98 -23.83 -7.58
CA THR A 265 -19.52 -23.63 -7.49
C THR A 265 -19.17 -22.26 -6.90
N ASN A 266 -19.91 -21.22 -7.27
CA ASN A 266 -19.78 -19.88 -6.70
C ASN A 266 -20.15 -19.86 -5.22
N TYR A 267 -21.25 -20.51 -4.85
CA TYR A 267 -21.68 -20.63 -3.46
C TYR A 267 -20.60 -21.30 -2.59
N ILE A 268 -20.04 -22.44 -3.03
CA ILE A 268 -18.98 -23.15 -2.30
C ILE A 268 -17.74 -22.29 -2.14
N MET A 269 -17.35 -21.56 -3.17
CA MET A 269 -16.20 -20.63 -3.12
C MET A 269 -16.43 -19.54 -2.08
N MET A 270 -17.61 -18.94 -2.04
CA MET A 270 -17.93 -17.86 -1.09
C MET A 270 -18.21 -18.38 0.32
N ALA A 271 -18.72 -19.62 0.44
CA ALA A 271 -18.99 -20.29 1.70
C ALA A 271 -17.70 -20.72 2.41
N TYR A 272 -16.78 -21.39 1.70
CA TYR A 272 -15.66 -22.13 2.29
C TYR A 272 -14.28 -21.71 1.75
N GLY A 273 -14.22 -20.78 0.80
CA GLY A 273 -12.95 -20.27 0.25
C GLY A 273 -12.27 -21.21 -0.77
N GLN A 274 -12.94 -22.28 -1.20
CA GLN A 274 -12.44 -23.20 -2.22
C GLN A 274 -13.00 -22.82 -3.58
N PRO A 275 -12.22 -22.24 -4.50
CA PRO A 275 -12.66 -22.08 -5.88
C PRO A 275 -12.85 -23.44 -6.53
N MET A 276 -13.91 -23.56 -7.30
CA MET A 276 -14.27 -24.78 -8.01
C MET A 276 -14.57 -24.48 -9.48
N HIS A 277 -14.39 -25.48 -10.31
CA HIS A 277 -14.84 -25.43 -11.70
C HIS A 277 -15.72 -26.63 -12.02
N CYS A 278 -16.59 -26.47 -13.01
CA CYS A 278 -17.44 -27.53 -13.50
C CYS A 278 -17.26 -27.65 -15.01
N PHE A 279 -16.83 -28.82 -15.46
CA PHE A 279 -16.70 -29.13 -16.87
C PHE A 279 -17.93 -29.92 -17.36
N ASP A 280 -18.34 -29.69 -18.60
CA ASP A 280 -19.20 -30.61 -19.31
C ASP A 280 -18.41 -31.92 -19.53
N ALA A 281 -18.89 -33.02 -18.96
CA ALA A 281 -18.18 -34.30 -18.98
C ALA A 281 -18.02 -34.88 -20.40
N ASP A 282 -18.93 -34.55 -21.33
CA ASP A 282 -18.86 -35.01 -22.74
C ASP A 282 -17.70 -34.29 -23.47
N MET A 283 -17.22 -33.17 -22.97
CA MET A 283 -16.05 -32.46 -23.48
C MET A 283 -14.73 -32.94 -22.85
N VAL A 284 -14.78 -33.79 -21.81
CA VAL A 284 -13.59 -34.42 -21.21
C VAL A 284 -13.17 -35.62 -22.05
N LYS A 285 -12.56 -35.35 -23.21
CA LYS A 285 -12.13 -36.38 -24.16
C LYS A 285 -11.18 -37.37 -23.49
N GLY A 286 -11.44 -38.64 -23.79
CA GLY A 286 -10.68 -39.76 -23.24
C GLY A 286 -10.96 -40.05 -21.76
N HIS A 287 -12.02 -39.46 -21.18
CA HIS A 287 -12.36 -39.58 -19.74
C HIS A 287 -11.16 -39.36 -18.84
N LYS A 288 -10.33 -38.36 -19.22
CA LYS A 288 -9.08 -38.08 -18.56
C LYS A 288 -8.84 -36.59 -18.42
N ILE A 289 -8.39 -36.18 -17.23
CA ILE A 289 -7.91 -34.84 -16.93
C ILE A 289 -6.40 -34.88 -16.77
N VAL A 290 -5.70 -33.97 -17.45
CA VAL A 290 -4.24 -33.81 -17.36
C VAL A 290 -3.92 -32.38 -16.98
N VAL A 291 -3.29 -32.22 -15.82
CA VAL A 291 -2.88 -30.89 -15.32
C VAL A 291 -1.43 -30.65 -15.67
N ARG A 292 -1.18 -29.77 -16.63
CA ARG A 292 0.15 -29.54 -17.20
C ARG A 292 0.34 -28.11 -17.68
N THR A 293 1.58 -27.69 -17.91
CA THR A 293 1.91 -26.45 -18.64
C THR A 293 1.80 -26.64 -20.14
N GLN A 294 1.70 -25.56 -20.90
CA GLN A 294 1.54 -25.58 -22.35
C GLN A 294 2.84 -25.20 -23.06
N PRO A 295 3.06 -25.71 -24.30
CA PRO A 295 4.11 -25.17 -25.15
C PRO A 295 3.90 -23.68 -25.41
N GLU A 296 5.00 -22.93 -25.54
CA GLU A 296 4.95 -21.51 -25.86
C GLU A 296 4.22 -21.27 -27.19
N GLY A 297 3.29 -20.30 -27.20
CA GLY A 297 2.49 -19.97 -28.36
C GLY A 297 1.17 -20.74 -28.49
N THR A 298 0.78 -21.58 -27.51
CA THR A 298 -0.49 -22.29 -27.50
C THR A 298 -1.66 -21.30 -27.41
N LYS A 299 -2.55 -21.30 -28.41
CA LYS A 299 -3.76 -20.47 -28.43
C LYS A 299 -4.85 -21.07 -27.57
N PHE A 300 -5.51 -20.25 -26.79
CA PHE A 300 -6.60 -20.62 -25.90
C PHE A 300 -7.67 -19.55 -25.87
N VAL A 301 -8.94 -19.93 -26.01
CA VAL A 301 -10.09 -19.00 -25.96
C VAL A 301 -10.84 -19.20 -24.65
N THR A 302 -10.91 -18.14 -23.85
CA THR A 302 -11.60 -18.11 -22.56
C THR A 302 -13.14 -17.99 -22.73
N LEU A 303 -13.90 -18.22 -21.64
CA LEU A 303 -15.37 -18.17 -21.62
C LEU A 303 -15.95 -16.83 -22.13
N ASP A 304 -15.23 -15.73 -21.94
CA ASP A 304 -15.58 -14.39 -22.45
C ASP A 304 -15.29 -14.21 -23.96
N GLY A 305 -14.73 -15.22 -24.60
CA GLY A 305 -14.43 -15.22 -26.02
C GLY A 305 -13.10 -14.56 -26.39
N VAL A 306 -12.27 -14.18 -25.45
CA VAL A 306 -10.95 -13.58 -25.67
C VAL A 306 -9.91 -14.67 -25.95
N GLU A 307 -9.07 -14.47 -27.01
CA GLU A 307 -7.94 -15.36 -27.31
C GLU A 307 -6.71 -14.96 -26.49
N HIS A 308 -6.16 -15.91 -25.73
CA HIS A 308 -4.91 -15.79 -24.99
C HIS A 308 -3.84 -16.69 -25.60
N VAL A 309 -2.57 -16.30 -25.44
CA VAL A 309 -1.42 -17.09 -25.87
C VAL A 309 -0.73 -17.64 -24.63
N LEU A 310 -0.85 -18.96 -24.44
CA LEU A 310 -0.28 -19.66 -23.28
C LEU A 310 1.18 -20.05 -23.55
N GLY A 311 1.92 -20.30 -22.47
CA GLY A 311 3.32 -20.70 -22.52
C GLY A 311 3.73 -21.64 -21.37
N GLU A 312 5.04 -21.88 -21.27
CA GLU A 312 5.66 -22.84 -20.33
C GLU A 312 5.36 -22.55 -18.85
N HIS A 313 4.93 -21.32 -18.54
CA HIS A 313 4.61 -20.90 -17.17
C HIS A 313 3.09 -20.82 -16.92
N ASP A 314 2.26 -21.22 -17.88
CA ASP A 314 0.82 -21.22 -17.72
C ASP A 314 0.32 -22.65 -17.49
N LEU A 315 -0.16 -22.88 -16.27
CA LEU A 315 -0.75 -24.15 -15.90
C LEU A 315 -2.14 -24.27 -16.52
N SER A 316 -2.41 -25.38 -17.17
CA SER A 316 -3.71 -25.65 -17.79
C SER A 316 -4.28 -26.98 -17.31
N ILE A 317 -5.59 -27.02 -17.20
CA ILE A 317 -6.35 -28.25 -17.04
C ILE A 317 -6.77 -28.68 -18.45
N CYS A 318 -6.34 -29.88 -18.85
CA CYS A 318 -6.54 -30.42 -20.20
C CYS A 318 -7.36 -31.67 -20.13
N ASN A 319 -8.08 -31.99 -21.23
CA ASN A 319 -8.50 -33.36 -21.50
C ASN A 319 -7.35 -34.16 -22.16
N ALA A 320 -7.60 -35.31 -22.75
CA ALA A 320 -6.54 -36.09 -23.39
C ALA A 320 -5.90 -35.41 -24.61
N GLU A 321 -6.55 -34.42 -25.22
CA GLU A 321 -6.14 -33.79 -26.48
C GLU A 321 -5.76 -32.32 -26.33
N GLU A 322 -6.53 -31.51 -25.61
CA GLU A 322 -6.45 -30.06 -25.62
C GLU A 322 -6.69 -29.40 -24.25
N PRO A 323 -6.23 -28.14 -24.02
CA PRO A 323 -6.50 -27.39 -22.80
C PRO A 323 -7.98 -27.00 -22.71
N MET A 324 -8.57 -27.16 -21.53
CA MET A 324 -9.96 -26.83 -21.22
C MET A 324 -10.09 -25.60 -20.29
N CYS A 325 -9.05 -25.29 -19.51
CA CYS A 325 -9.08 -24.22 -18.54
C CYS A 325 -7.65 -23.70 -18.26
N ILE A 326 -7.48 -22.39 -18.08
CA ILE A 326 -6.29 -21.85 -17.44
C ILE A 326 -6.47 -22.08 -15.93
N ALA A 327 -5.69 -23.00 -15.39
CA ALA A 327 -5.89 -23.55 -14.04
C ALA A 327 -5.99 -22.47 -12.96
N GLY A 328 -7.11 -22.48 -12.24
CA GLY A 328 -7.37 -21.54 -11.15
C GLY A 328 -7.59 -20.08 -11.56
N ILE A 329 -7.66 -19.78 -12.86
CA ILE A 329 -7.79 -18.41 -13.38
C ILE A 329 -9.07 -18.27 -14.19
N PHE A 330 -9.22 -18.99 -15.34
CA PHE A 330 -10.36 -18.79 -16.22
C PHE A 330 -10.68 -20.03 -17.04
N GLY A 331 -11.97 -20.39 -17.11
CA GLY A 331 -12.46 -21.50 -17.90
C GLY A 331 -12.39 -21.25 -19.42
N GLY A 332 -12.32 -22.32 -20.20
CA GLY A 332 -12.35 -22.28 -21.65
C GLY A 332 -13.76 -22.34 -22.23
N LYS A 333 -13.98 -21.67 -23.36
CA LYS A 333 -15.27 -21.57 -24.02
C LYS A 333 -15.85 -22.93 -24.45
N GLY A 334 -14.99 -23.93 -24.75
CA GLY A 334 -15.41 -25.23 -25.28
C GLY A 334 -15.79 -26.26 -24.22
N SER A 335 -15.54 -26.01 -22.93
CA SER A 335 -15.68 -27.01 -21.85
C SER A 335 -16.61 -26.60 -20.72
N GLY A 336 -17.26 -25.44 -20.86
CA GLY A 336 -18.19 -24.91 -19.86
C GLY A 336 -19.51 -25.66 -19.80
N THR A 337 -20.30 -25.40 -18.76
CA THR A 337 -21.61 -25.99 -18.53
C THR A 337 -22.72 -25.15 -19.16
N TYR A 338 -23.56 -25.73 -19.98
CA TYR A 338 -24.65 -25.10 -20.72
C TYR A 338 -25.98 -25.78 -20.39
N GLU A 339 -27.10 -25.24 -20.81
CA GLU A 339 -28.45 -25.81 -20.59
C GLU A 339 -28.62 -27.24 -21.16
N THR A 340 -27.83 -27.58 -22.17
CA THR A 340 -27.83 -28.91 -22.80
C THR A 340 -26.98 -29.92 -22.06
N THR A 341 -26.13 -29.52 -21.14
CA THR A 341 -25.25 -30.41 -20.40
C THR A 341 -26.03 -31.33 -19.47
N LYS A 342 -25.74 -32.64 -19.55
CA LYS A 342 -26.36 -33.69 -18.73
C LYS A 342 -25.38 -34.33 -17.74
N ASN A 343 -24.12 -34.33 -18.08
CA ASN A 343 -23.08 -34.97 -17.29
C ASN A 343 -22.01 -33.94 -16.98
N VAL A 344 -21.61 -33.86 -15.75
CA VAL A 344 -20.65 -32.85 -15.31
C VAL A 344 -19.48 -33.47 -14.53
N VAL A 345 -18.33 -32.83 -14.60
CA VAL A 345 -17.18 -33.13 -13.75
C VAL A 345 -16.90 -31.91 -12.86
N LEU A 346 -17.13 -32.07 -11.58
CA LEU A 346 -16.77 -31.08 -10.57
C LEU A 346 -15.29 -31.22 -10.23
N GLU A 347 -14.60 -30.12 -10.19
CA GLU A 347 -13.20 -30.03 -9.78
C GLU A 347 -13.05 -29.20 -8.50
N ALA A 348 -12.10 -29.63 -7.64
CA ALA A 348 -11.55 -28.84 -6.57
C ALA A 348 -10.05 -29.13 -6.47
N ALA A 349 -9.22 -28.11 -6.51
CA ALA A 349 -7.77 -28.26 -6.57
C ALA A 349 -7.03 -27.33 -5.61
N TYR A 350 -5.75 -27.60 -5.38
CA TYR A 350 -4.80 -26.68 -4.76
C TYR A 350 -3.67 -26.37 -5.73
N PHE A 351 -3.67 -25.16 -6.27
CA PHE A 351 -2.63 -24.65 -7.15
C PHE A 351 -1.64 -23.80 -6.38
N HIS A 352 -0.37 -23.83 -6.76
CA HIS A 352 0.68 -23.07 -6.11
C HIS A 352 0.47 -21.56 -6.33
N PRO A 353 0.37 -20.74 -5.26
CA PRO A 353 0.02 -19.33 -5.33
C PRO A 353 0.86 -18.49 -6.31
N THR A 354 2.18 -18.70 -6.32
CA THR A 354 3.09 -17.95 -7.20
C THR A 354 2.85 -18.25 -8.69
N TRP A 355 2.50 -19.49 -9.05
CA TRP A 355 2.18 -19.85 -10.42
C TRP A 355 0.92 -19.14 -10.89
N ILE A 356 -0.15 -19.20 -10.10
CA ILE A 356 -1.41 -18.51 -10.42
C ILE A 356 -1.21 -17.01 -10.55
N ARG A 357 -0.52 -16.38 -9.59
CA ARG A 357 -0.24 -14.94 -9.61
C ARG A 357 0.53 -14.49 -10.85
N LYS A 358 1.57 -15.25 -11.26
CA LYS A 358 2.37 -14.92 -12.43
C LYS A 358 1.56 -15.04 -13.71
N SER A 359 0.78 -16.11 -13.84
CA SER A 359 -0.06 -16.39 -15.01
C SER A 359 -1.20 -15.36 -15.10
N ALA A 360 -1.94 -15.11 -14.02
CA ALA A 360 -3.00 -14.11 -13.96
C ALA A 360 -2.51 -12.72 -14.39
N ARG A 361 -1.35 -12.28 -13.88
CA ARG A 361 -0.73 -11.00 -14.27
C ARG A 361 -0.30 -10.96 -15.73
N ARG A 362 0.26 -12.06 -16.27
CA ARG A 362 0.69 -12.15 -17.67
C ARG A 362 -0.50 -11.93 -18.61
N HIS A 363 -1.63 -12.53 -18.31
CA HIS A 363 -2.83 -12.45 -19.12
C HIS A 363 -3.73 -11.27 -18.78
N GLY A 364 -3.43 -10.49 -17.74
CA GLY A 364 -4.25 -9.37 -17.27
C GLY A 364 -5.60 -9.83 -16.72
N LEU A 365 -5.70 -11.08 -16.24
CA LEU A 365 -6.91 -11.68 -15.71
C LEU A 365 -6.95 -11.59 -14.19
N SER A 366 -8.08 -11.08 -13.66
CA SER A 366 -8.34 -11.04 -12.22
C SER A 366 -9.74 -11.57 -11.97
N THR A 367 -9.85 -12.74 -11.35
CA THR A 367 -11.10 -13.40 -11.02
C THR A 367 -11.16 -13.72 -9.53
N ASP A 368 -12.35 -13.97 -9.01
CA ASP A 368 -12.54 -14.44 -7.62
C ASP A 368 -11.77 -15.71 -7.30
N SER A 369 -11.62 -16.60 -8.28
CA SER A 369 -10.79 -17.80 -8.18
C SER A 369 -9.31 -17.47 -8.09
N SER A 370 -8.77 -16.71 -9.05
CA SER A 370 -7.34 -16.35 -9.06
C SER A 370 -6.95 -15.54 -7.84
N PHE A 371 -7.84 -14.67 -7.37
CA PHE A 371 -7.65 -13.87 -6.15
C PHE A 371 -7.44 -14.73 -4.89
N ARG A 372 -8.16 -15.86 -4.79
CA ARG A 372 -8.02 -16.83 -3.69
C ARG A 372 -6.77 -17.69 -3.86
N PHE A 373 -6.60 -18.30 -5.01
CA PHE A 373 -5.45 -19.17 -5.27
C PHE A 373 -4.11 -18.45 -5.13
N GLU A 374 -3.99 -17.20 -5.61
CA GLU A 374 -2.73 -16.45 -5.54
C GLU A 374 -2.32 -16.07 -4.11
N ARG A 375 -3.25 -16.14 -3.16
CA ARG A 375 -3.01 -15.88 -1.72
C ARG A 375 -2.85 -17.16 -0.92
N GLY A 376 -3.25 -18.29 -1.50
CA GLY A 376 -3.28 -19.59 -0.84
C GLY A 376 -4.68 -19.91 -0.29
N ILE A 377 -5.10 -21.13 -0.50
CA ILE A 377 -6.36 -21.68 0.01
C ILE A 377 -6.07 -22.82 0.98
N ASP A 378 -7.12 -23.40 1.60
CA ASP A 378 -6.98 -24.59 2.45
C ASP A 378 -6.69 -25.84 1.59
N PRO A 379 -5.47 -26.42 1.64
CA PRO A 379 -5.17 -27.63 0.89
C PRO A 379 -5.95 -28.85 1.41
N ASN A 380 -6.42 -28.83 2.65
CA ASN A 380 -7.15 -29.92 3.29
C ASN A 380 -8.68 -29.77 3.17
N GLY A 381 -9.16 -28.56 2.83
CA GLY A 381 -10.57 -28.26 2.57
C GLY A 381 -11.11 -28.78 1.25
N THR A 382 -10.25 -29.15 0.30
CA THR A 382 -10.58 -29.52 -1.09
C THR A 382 -11.65 -30.63 -1.17
N ILE A 383 -11.46 -31.74 -0.43
CA ILE A 383 -12.43 -32.87 -0.47
C ILE A 383 -13.74 -32.51 0.20
N TYR A 384 -13.69 -31.72 1.26
CA TYR A 384 -14.90 -31.25 1.92
C TYR A 384 -15.77 -30.41 0.98
N ALA A 385 -15.16 -29.43 0.32
CA ALA A 385 -15.82 -28.55 -0.64
C ALA A 385 -16.43 -29.35 -1.83
N LEU A 386 -15.65 -30.32 -2.35
CA LEU A 386 -16.10 -31.18 -3.44
C LEU A 386 -17.32 -32.03 -3.05
N LYS A 387 -17.33 -32.60 -1.83
CA LYS A 387 -18.48 -33.35 -1.33
C LYS A 387 -19.72 -32.46 -1.16
N GLN A 388 -19.57 -31.27 -0.60
CA GLN A 388 -20.67 -30.32 -0.43
C GLN A 388 -21.26 -29.91 -1.79
N ALA A 389 -20.41 -29.62 -2.77
CA ALA A 389 -20.86 -29.29 -4.13
C ALA A 389 -21.63 -30.48 -4.76
N ALA A 390 -21.11 -31.71 -4.63
CA ALA A 390 -21.78 -32.90 -5.15
C ALA A 390 -23.15 -33.13 -4.50
N ILE A 391 -23.27 -32.99 -3.17
CA ILE A 391 -24.57 -33.08 -2.47
C ILE A 391 -25.55 -32.02 -3.00
N LEU A 392 -25.10 -30.79 -3.19
CA LEU A 392 -25.94 -29.73 -3.76
C LEU A 392 -26.37 -30.04 -5.20
N CYS A 393 -25.47 -30.58 -6.03
CA CYS A 393 -25.83 -31.02 -7.39
C CYS A 393 -26.86 -32.14 -7.40
N GLN A 394 -26.76 -33.12 -6.46
CA GLN A 394 -27.81 -34.17 -6.33
C GLN A 394 -29.17 -33.54 -5.95
N GLN A 395 -29.16 -32.58 -5.01
CA GLN A 395 -30.38 -31.93 -4.50
C GLN A 395 -31.03 -30.97 -5.50
N LEU A 396 -30.23 -30.14 -6.18
CA LEU A 396 -30.72 -29.03 -6.99
C LEU A 396 -30.79 -29.34 -8.50
N ALA A 397 -29.93 -30.25 -8.97
CA ALA A 397 -29.89 -30.64 -10.38
C ALA A 397 -30.39 -32.08 -10.62
N GLY A 398 -30.77 -32.82 -9.58
CA GLY A 398 -31.22 -34.21 -9.70
C GLY A 398 -30.11 -35.18 -10.13
N GLY A 399 -28.88 -34.75 -10.12
CA GLY A 399 -27.73 -35.50 -10.57
C GLY A 399 -27.41 -36.74 -9.72
N LYS A 400 -26.71 -37.71 -10.31
CA LYS A 400 -26.22 -38.93 -9.66
C LYS A 400 -24.71 -38.95 -9.65
N VAL A 401 -24.10 -39.09 -8.48
CA VAL A 401 -22.64 -39.22 -8.35
C VAL A 401 -22.20 -40.54 -9.02
N SER A 402 -21.37 -40.43 -10.03
CA SER A 402 -21.13 -41.54 -10.98
C SER A 402 -19.67 -42.04 -10.99
N MET A 403 -18.93 -41.73 -9.96
CA MET A 403 -17.60 -42.29 -9.66
C MET A 403 -17.21 -42.02 -8.19
N GLN A 404 -16.25 -42.78 -7.68
CA GLN A 404 -15.55 -42.43 -6.44
C GLN A 404 -14.75 -41.13 -6.63
N ILE A 405 -14.62 -40.31 -5.59
CA ILE A 405 -13.78 -39.11 -5.68
C ILE A 405 -12.36 -39.52 -6.09
N ARG A 406 -11.90 -39.00 -7.20
CA ARG A 406 -10.52 -39.12 -7.63
C ARG A 406 -9.72 -37.98 -7.01
N ASP A 407 -8.88 -38.31 -6.03
CA ASP A 407 -8.00 -37.35 -5.33
C ASP A 407 -6.53 -37.69 -5.58
N VAL A 408 -5.83 -36.80 -6.25
CA VAL A 408 -4.39 -36.94 -6.54
C VAL A 408 -3.62 -35.91 -5.70
N TYR A 409 -2.96 -36.37 -4.65
CA TYR A 409 -2.22 -35.54 -3.69
C TYR A 409 -0.84 -36.16 -3.41
N PRO A 410 0.13 -36.05 -4.36
CA PRO A 410 1.39 -36.79 -4.27
C PRO A 410 2.26 -36.41 -3.05
N ASN A 411 2.25 -35.14 -2.68
CA ASN A 411 3.03 -34.61 -1.58
C ASN A 411 2.13 -33.76 -0.67
N PRO A 412 1.47 -34.36 0.33
CA PRO A 412 0.59 -33.67 1.23
C PRO A 412 1.26 -32.51 1.95
N LEU A 413 0.62 -31.37 1.97
CA LEU A 413 1.02 -30.20 2.77
C LEU A 413 0.59 -30.46 4.22
N LEU A 414 1.59 -30.46 5.10
CA LEU A 414 1.39 -30.68 6.53
C LEU A 414 1.05 -29.36 7.23
N ASP A 415 0.38 -29.46 8.36
CA ASP A 415 0.20 -28.34 9.29
C ASP A 415 1.58 -27.89 9.82
N PHE A 416 1.70 -26.63 10.19
CA PHE A 416 2.98 -26.07 10.67
C PHE A 416 3.20 -26.39 12.14
N ASP A 417 4.36 -26.96 12.46
CA ASP A 417 4.77 -27.29 13.83
C ASP A 417 5.38 -26.05 14.50
N VAL A 418 4.70 -25.48 15.50
CA VAL A 418 5.14 -24.26 16.18
C VAL A 418 5.28 -24.50 17.67
N ASN A 419 6.46 -24.24 18.23
CA ASN A 419 6.74 -24.29 19.66
C ASN A 419 6.55 -22.89 20.28
N LEU A 420 5.49 -22.69 21.05
CA LEU A 420 5.14 -21.44 21.71
C LEU A 420 5.49 -21.49 23.20
N LYS A 421 6.47 -20.70 23.64
CA LYS A 421 6.79 -20.53 25.06
C LYS A 421 5.92 -19.45 25.69
N TYR A 422 5.33 -19.73 26.85
CA TYR A 422 4.49 -18.77 27.59
C TYR A 422 5.27 -17.50 27.97
N GLU A 423 6.52 -17.64 28.43
CA GLU A 423 7.37 -16.50 28.78
C GLU A 423 7.63 -15.59 27.56
N TYR A 424 7.84 -16.18 26.39
CA TYR A 424 8.04 -15.41 25.16
C TYR A 424 6.76 -14.68 24.74
N CYS A 425 5.62 -15.35 24.86
CA CYS A 425 4.30 -14.77 24.61
C CYS A 425 4.06 -13.56 25.53
N ASP A 426 4.18 -13.75 26.85
CA ASP A 426 3.99 -12.69 27.83
C ASP A 426 4.95 -11.51 27.63
N ARG A 427 6.20 -11.80 27.31
CA ARG A 427 7.21 -10.77 27.06
C ARG A 427 6.93 -9.96 25.79
N LEU A 428 6.49 -10.60 24.71
CA LEU A 428 6.23 -9.92 23.44
C LEU A 428 4.95 -9.07 23.52
N ILE A 429 3.91 -9.59 24.19
CA ILE A 429 2.64 -8.87 24.43
C ILE A 429 2.83 -7.76 25.48
N GLY A 430 3.74 -7.94 26.43
CA GLY A 430 3.94 -7.02 27.55
C GLY A 430 2.98 -7.23 28.73
N LYS A 431 2.18 -8.30 28.69
CA LYS A 431 1.20 -8.67 29.72
C LYS A 431 1.14 -10.19 29.90
N LYS A 432 0.96 -10.65 31.12
CA LYS A 432 0.71 -12.08 31.41
C LYS A 432 -0.74 -12.43 31.13
N LEU A 433 -0.98 -13.28 30.12
CA LEU A 433 -2.32 -13.71 29.74
C LEU A 433 -2.78 -14.96 30.54
N GLY A 434 -1.85 -15.81 30.92
CA GLY A 434 -2.11 -17.11 31.51
C GLY A 434 -2.34 -18.20 30.46
N ALA A 435 -1.91 -19.45 30.82
CA ALA A 435 -1.94 -20.59 29.91
C ALA A 435 -3.36 -20.91 29.41
N ASP A 436 -4.38 -20.85 30.27
CA ASP A 436 -5.76 -21.20 29.87
C ASP A 436 -6.34 -20.21 28.85
N THR A 437 -6.05 -18.94 28.97
CA THR A 437 -6.44 -17.92 27.95
C THR A 437 -5.76 -18.20 26.61
N ILE A 438 -4.45 -18.45 26.62
CA ILE A 438 -3.69 -18.76 25.42
C ILE A 438 -4.25 -20.03 24.75
N LYS A 439 -4.48 -21.10 25.50
CA LYS A 439 -5.06 -22.35 25.00
C LYS A 439 -6.45 -22.14 24.40
N SER A 440 -7.31 -21.39 25.09
CA SER A 440 -8.66 -21.09 24.61
C SER A 440 -8.63 -20.35 23.26
N ILE A 441 -7.72 -19.39 23.10
CA ILE A 441 -7.60 -18.62 21.87
C ILE A 441 -7.08 -19.51 20.72
N VAL A 442 -5.97 -20.22 20.92
CA VAL A 442 -5.37 -21.02 19.85
C VAL A 442 -6.31 -22.15 19.39
N THR A 443 -7.04 -22.78 20.32
CA THR A 443 -8.03 -23.83 19.98
C THR A 443 -9.25 -23.27 19.27
N SER A 444 -9.73 -22.08 19.62
CA SER A 444 -10.84 -21.42 18.91
C SER A 444 -10.47 -20.99 17.49
N LEU A 445 -9.18 -20.83 17.19
CA LEU A 445 -8.64 -20.61 15.86
C LEU A 445 -8.29 -21.90 15.10
N GLU A 446 -8.79 -23.06 15.59
CA GLU A 446 -8.56 -24.39 15.01
C GLU A 446 -7.09 -24.86 15.03
N MET A 447 -6.20 -24.22 15.82
CA MET A 447 -4.85 -24.74 16.07
C MET A 447 -4.92 -25.92 17.05
N LYS A 448 -4.24 -27.02 16.74
CA LYS A 448 -4.24 -28.21 17.61
C LYS A 448 -3.06 -28.20 18.56
N ILE A 449 -3.32 -28.47 19.84
CA ILE A 449 -2.27 -28.64 20.85
C ILE A 449 -1.80 -30.09 20.78
N LYS A 450 -0.56 -30.32 20.34
CA LYS A 450 0.09 -31.63 20.30
C LYS A 450 0.66 -32.02 21.67
N HIS A 451 1.29 -31.04 22.30
CA HIS A 451 1.93 -31.23 23.60
C HIS A 451 1.83 -29.93 24.41
N GLU A 452 1.66 -30.11 25.74
CA GLU A 452 1.63 -29.03 26.71
C GLU A 452 2.57 -29.40 27.86
N ASP A 453 3.37 -28.46 28.30
CA ASP A 453 4.16 -28.56 29.52
C ASP A 453 4.12 -27.23 30.30
N ALA A 454 4.91 -27.16 31.39
CA ALA A 454 4.95 -25.99 32.25
C ALA A 454 5.56 -24.73 31.52
N GLU A 455 6.30 -24.92 30.44
CA GLU A 455 6.98 -23.84 29.73
C GLU A 455 6.19 -23.30 28.51
N GLY A 456 5.31 -24.15 27.91
CA GLY A 456 4.61 -23.73 26.70
C GLY A 456 3.79 -24.80 26.01
N LEU A 457 3.51 -24.58 24.74
CA LEU A 457 2.70 -25.40 23.86
C LEU A 457 3.46 -25.77 22.59
N GLN A 458 3.32 -27.02 22.16
CA GLN A 458 3.61 -27.44 20.81
C GLN A 458 2.30 -27.48 20.01
N LEU A 459 2.22 -26.69 18.96
CA LEU A 459 1.03 -26.48 18.17
C LEU A 459 1.18 -27.04 16.75
N ASP A 460 0.11 -27.67 16.25
CA ASP A 460 -0.14 -27.85 14.83
C ASP A 460 -0.98 -26.68 14.34
N VAL A 461 -0.39 -25.78 13.60
CA VAL A 461 -1.10 -24.67 12.97
C VAL A 461 -1.60 -25.11 11.61
N PRO A 462 -2.91 -25.01 11.32
CA PRO A 462 -3.47 -25.50 10.07
C PRO A 462 -2.81 -24.88 8.83
N ALA A 463 -2.61 -25.69 7.81
CA ALA A 463 -1.94 -25.29 6.57
C ALA A 463 -2.66 -24.15 5.80
N PHE A 464 -3.96 -23.90 6.09
CA PHE A 464 -4.67 -22.75 5.54
C PHE A 464 -4.21 -21.39 6.13
N ARG A 465 -3.51 -21.40 7.28
CA ARG A 465 -2.88 -20.22 7.86
C ARG A 465 -1.47 -20.07 7.28
N VAL A 466 -1.41 -19.64 6.02
CA VAL A 466 -0.17 -19.52 5.25
C VAL A 466 0.84 -18.56 5.87
N ASP A 467 0.41 -17.66 6.71
CA ASP A 467 1.17 -16.60 7.37
C ASP A 467 1.67 -16.98 8.76
N VAL A 468 1.10 -18.02 9.40
CA VAL A 468 1.37 -18.36 10.81
C VAL A 468 2.29 -19.57 10.90
N GLN A 469 3.59 -19.32 10.82
CA GLN A 469 4.61 -20.38 10.78
C GLN A 469 5.63 -20.29 11.93
N ARG A 470 5.64 -19.20 12.69
CA ARG A 470 6.59 -18.90 13.76
C ARG A 470 5.88 -18.58 15.06
N PRO A 471 6.52 -18.71 16.21
CA PRO A 471 5.93 -18.34 17.50
C PRO A 471 5.39 -16.90 17.55
N CYS A 472 6.07 -15.95 16.93
CA CYS A 472 5.61 -14.55 16.89
C CYS A 472 4.30 -14.38 16.11
N ASP A 473 4.10 -15.18 15.06
CA ASP A 473 2.88 -15.11 14.24
C ASP A 473 1.68 -15.67 15.04
N VAL A 474 1.91 -16.74 15.82
CA VAL A 474 0.89 -17.26 16.77
C VAL A 474 0.59 -16.23 17.88
N ILE A 475 1.60 -15.52 18.36
CA ILE A 475 1.42 -14.47 19.38
C ILE A 475 0.61 -13.29 18.81
N GLU A 476 0.81 -12.93 17.55
CA GLU A 476 -0.02 -11.95 16.86
C GLU A 476 -1.50 -12.37 16.83
N ASP A 477 -1.78 -13.64 16.48
CA ASP A 477 -3.13 -14.20 16.52
C ASP A 477 -3.74 -14.18 17.92
N ILE A 478 -2.96 -14.54 18.93
CA ILE A 478 -3.39 -14.47 20.32
C ILE A 478 -3.76 -13.03 20.69
N LEU A 479 -2.90 -12.07 20.31
CA LEU A 479 -3.10 -10.67 20.71
C LEU A 479 -4.27 -10.01 19.98
N ARG A 480 -4.51 -10.30 18.69
CA ARG A 480 -5.65 -9.75 17.95
C ARG A 480 -7.00 -10.29 18.50
N ILE A 481 -7.06 -11.54 18.93
CA ILE A 481 -8.28 -12.12 19.54
C ILE A 481 -8.45 -11.67 20.99
N TYR A 482 -7.36 -11.61 21.77
CA TYR A 482 -7.39 -11.03 23.11
C TYR A 482 -7.81 -9.55 23.07
N GLY A 483 -7.37 -8.83 22.12
CA GLY A 483 -7.62 -7.41 21.85
C GLY A 483 -6.46 -6.52 22.28
N TYR A 484 -5.91 -5.77 21.36
CA TYR A 484 -4.80 -4.84 21.58
C TYR A 484 -5.09 -3.81 22.69
N ASN A 485 -6.34 -3.33 22.75
CA ASN A 485 -6.77 -2.32 23.73
C ASN A 485 -6.89 -2.88 25.16
N ASN A 486 -6.80 -4.21 25.34
CA ASN A 486 -6.83 -4.87 26.65
C ASN A 486 -5.42 -5.01 27.28
N VAL A 487 -4.39 -4.50 26.56
CA VAL A 487 -3.02 -4.44 27.07
C VAL A 487 -2.79 -3.04 27.62
N GLU A 488 -2.47 -2.95 28.91
CA GLU A 488 -2.25 -1.67 29.59
C GLU A 488 -0.97 -1.01 29.08
N ILE A 489 -1.04 0.27 28.77
CA ILE A 489 0.12 1.09 28.43
C ILE A 489 0.88 1.39 29.73
N PRO A 490 2.16 0.97 29.89
CA PRO A 490 2.92 1.26 31.09
C PRO A 490 3.13 2.78 31.25
N THR A 491 2.94 3.27 32.47
CA THR A 491 3.15 4.69 32.80
C THR A 491 4.61 5.09 32.88
N GLN A 492 5.52 4.12 32.89
CA GLN A 492 6.96 4.34 32.98
C GLN A 492 7.71 3.47 31.98
N LEU A 493 8.58 4.09 31.20
CA LEU A 493 9.56 3.42 30.36
C LEU A 493 10.86 3.24 31.16
N LYS A 494 11.27 1.98 31.38
CA LYS A 494 12.58 1.69 31.97
C LYS A 494 13.58 1.53 30.83
N SER A 495 14.48 2.51 30.68
CA SER A 495 15.54 2.48 29.70
C SER A 495 16.89 2.73 30.36
N SER A 496 17.95 2.04 29.91
CA SER A 496 19.32 2.35 30.29
C SER A 496 19.87 3.40 29.32
N LEU A 497 20.01 4.64 29.82
CA LEU A 497 20.56 5.75 29.04
C LEU A 497 22.09 5.89 29.14
N THR A 498 22.76 4.90 29.75
CA THR A 498 24.20 4.93 30.00
C THR A 498 25.05 4.50 28.80
N VAL A 499 24.49 3.86 27.81
CA VAL A 499 25.21 3.42 26.63
C VAL A 499 25.10 4.49 25.56
N GLN A 500 26.23 5.12 25.22
CA GLN A 500 26.35 5.99 24.05
C GLN A 500 27.16 5.26 22.97
N ASN A 501 26.68 5.27 21.76
CA ASN A 501 27.34 4.70 20.61
C ASN A 501 27.73 5.79 19.58
N ASP A 502 28.38 5.40 18.50
CA ASP A 502 28.79 6.33 17.45
C ASP A 502 27.56 7.04 16.82
N PHE A 503 26.40 6.37 16.72
CA PHE A 503 25.15 6.94 16.18
C PHE A 503 24.61 8.08 17.06
N ASP A 504 24.61 7.90 18.40
CA ASP A 504 24.15 8.98 19.32
C ASP A 504 25.03 10.21 19.20
N ARG A 505 26.33 10.03 19.02
CA ARG A 505 27.28 11.11 18.80
C ARG A 505 27.02 11.83 17.48
N GLU A 506 26.83 11.07 16.41
CA GLU A 506 26.53 11.59 15.08
C GLU A 506 25.26 12.41 15.09
N HIS A 507 24.18 11.85 15.62
CA HIS A 507 22.88 12.51 15.75
C HIS A 507 22.94 13.79 16.58
N LYS A 508 23.76 13.80 17.64
CA LYS A 508 23.97 15.03 18.43
C LYS A 508 24.66 16.13 17.61
N ILE A 509 25.66 15.77 16.80
CA ILE A 509 26.34 16.72 15.93
C ILE A 509 25.40 17.24 14.84
N GLU A 510 24.60 16.36 14.25
CA GLU A 510 23.54 16.74 13.29
C GLU A 510 22.61 17.78 13.88
N GLY A 511 22.04 17.51 15.06
CA GLY A 511 21.16 18.45 15.74
C GLY A 511 21.81 19.82 15.95
N VAL A 512 23.08 19.85 16.42
CA VAL A 512 23.82 21.10 16.64
C VAL A 512 24.05 21.91 15.35
N ILE A 513 24.32 21.21 14.23
CA ILE A 513 24.54 21.89 12.94
C ILE A 513 23.22 22.35 12.34
N CYS A 514 22.16 21.53 12.40
CA CYS A 514 20.82 21.91 11.93
C CYS A 514 20.30 23.15 12.70
N GLU A 515 20.41 23.17 14.04
CA GLU A 515 20.04 24.33 14.84
C GLU A 515 20.83 25.58 14.48
N GLN A 516 22.13 25.43 14.22
CA GLN A 516 22.98 26.54 13.75
C GLN A 516 22.49 27.08 12.40
N LEU A 517 22.19 26.23 11.45
CA LEU A 517 21.70 26.63 10.12
C LEU A 517 20.34 27.34 10.24
N VAL A 518 19.43 26.80 11.02
CA VAL A 518 18.12 27.43 11.29
C VAL A 518 18.33 28.81 11.94
N GLY A 519 19.27 28.93 12.92
CA GLY A 519 19.65 30.20 13.53
C GLY A 519 20.25 31.21 12.54
N CYS A 520 20.86 30.76 11.43
CA CYS A 520 21.36 31.59 10.32
C CYS A 520 20.29 31.89 9.26
N GLY A 521 19.01 31.47 9.47
CA GLY A 521 17.88 31.76 8.60
C GLY A 521 17.69 30.76 7.45
N PHE A 522 18.29 29.58 7.53
CA PHE A 522 18.00 28.52 6.61
C PHE A 522 16.68 27.81 6.98
N ASN A 523 16.00 27.30 5.96
CA ASN A 523 14.87 26.37 6.09
C ASN A 523 15.31 24.97 5.70
N GLU A 524 14.97 24.00 6.52
CA GLU A 524 15.17 22.60 6.19
C GLU A 524 14.20 22.18 5.11
N ILE A 525 14.69 21.42 4.13
CA ILE A 525 13.88 20.82 3.07
C ILE A 525 14.12 19.32 3.07
N LEU A 526 13.15 18.58 2.54
CA LEU A 526 13.22 17.13 2.36
C LEU A 526 12.78 16.80 0.94
N ASN A 527 13.70 16.27 0.15
CA ASN A 527 13.44 15.88 -1.22
C ASN A 527 13.50 14.34 -1.37
N ASN A 528 12.80 13.83 -2.39
CA ASN A 528 12.82 12.40 -2.69
C ASN A 528 14.23 11.96 -3.12
N SER A 529 14.63 10.76 -2.66
CA SER A 529 15.85 10.09 -3.13
C SER A 529 15.73 9.59 -4.57
N LEU A 530 14.52 9.33 -5.04
CA LEU A 530 14.25 9.03 -6.44
C LEU A 530 14.11 10.32 -7.25
N THR A 531 14.70 10.34 -8.44
CA THR A 531 14.77 11.53 -9.28
C THR A 531 14.71 11.17 -10.76
N LYS A 532 14.74 12.20 -11.61
CA LYS A 532 14.69 12.08 -13.07
C LYS A 532 15.98 11.53 -13.63
N SER A 533 15.89 10.55 -14.51
CA SER A 533 17.02 10.02 -15.25
C SER A 533 17.68 11.09 -16.16
N THR A 534 16.90 12.08 -16.61
CA THR A 534 17.37 13.17 -17.48
C THR A 534 18.47 14.03 -16.87
N TYR A 535 18.65 14.02 -15.56
CA TYR A 535 19.75 14.73 -14.90
C TYR A 535 21.12 14.07 -15.11
N TYR A 536 21.16 12.79 -15.48
CA TYR A 536 22.39 12.00 -15.56
C TYR A 536 22.61 11.32 -16.92
N ASN A 537 21.57 11.06 -17.70
CA ASN A 537 21.62 10.20 -18.89
C ASN A 537 22.37 10.80 -20.10
N HIS A 538 22.75 12.06 -20.02
CA HIS A 538 23.52 12.75 -21.08
C HIS A 538 24.98 13.01 -20.69
N ASP A 539 25.42 12.54 -19.53
CA ASP A 539 26.78 12.77 -18.98
C ASP A 539 27.23 14.23 -19.04
N GLU A 540 26.28 15.16 -18.86
CA GLU A 540 26.52 16.60 -18.92
C GLU A 540 27.42 17.11 -17.80
N PHE A 541 27.38 16.42 -16.66
CA PHE A 541 28.13 16.76 -15.46
C PHE A 541 29.15 15.65 -15.18
N ASN A 542 30.41 15.98 -15.33
CA ASN A 542 31.54 15.02 -15.24
C ASN A 542 31.63 14.28 -13.90
N ALA A 543 31.12 14.86 -12.81
CA ALA A 543 31.13 14.24 -11.48
C ALA A 543 30.01 13.20 -11.28
N TYR A 544 29.01 13.15 -12.16
CA TYR A 544 27.82 12.32 -12.01
C TYR A 544 27.51 11.51 -13.28
N PRO A 545 28.42 10.59 -13.68
CA PRO A 545 28.27 9.85 -14.93
C PRO A 545 27.09 8.89 -14.87
N TRP A 546 26.41 8.69 -16.00
CA TRP A 546 25.29 7.78 -16.15
C TRP A 546 25.62 6.33 -15.75
N ALA A 547 26.84 5.88 -16.03
CA ALA A 547 27.30 4.55 -15.67
C ALA A 547 27.24 4.27 -14.14
N ASN A 548 27.33 5.32 -13.32
CA ASN A 548 27.32 5.20 -11.86
C ASN A 548 25.93 5.39 -11.25
N THR A 549 24.88 5.48 -12.09
CA THR A 549 23.50 5.71 -11.62
C THR A 549 22.84 4.42 -11.16
N VAL A 550 22.24 4.44 -9.99
CA VAL A 550 21.36 3.36 -9.50
C VAL A 550 19.99 3.51 -10.16
N LYS A 551 19.62 2.52 -10.97
CA LYS A 551 18.38 2.51 -11.77
C LYS A 551 17.30 1.72 -11.06
N VAL A 552 16.06 2.24 -11.07
CA VAL A 552 14.88 1.54 -10.55
C VAL A 552 14.31 0.64 -11.64
N MET A 553 14.10 -0.64 -11.33
CA MET A 553 13.66 -1.64 -12.30
C MET A 553 12.21 -1.38 -12.78
N ASN A 554 11.30 -1.02 -11.88
CA ASN A 554 9.89 -0.74 -12.18
C ASN A 554 9.47 0.59 -11.54
N PRO A 555 9.90 1.74 -12.10
CA PRO A 555 9.57 3.04 -11.52
C PRO A 555 8.08 3.36 -11.65
N LEU A 556 7.51 4.02 -10.65
CA LEU A 556 6.13 4.50 -10.68
C LEU A 556 5.88 5.55 -11.77
N SER A 557 6.91 6.31 -12.11
CA SER A 557 6.90 7.27 -13.21
C SER A 557 8.31 7.47 -13.76
N THR A 558 8.43 8.06 -14.95
CA THR A 558 9.70 8.46 -15.56
C THR A 558 10.49 9.47 -14.72
N ASP A 559 9.78 10.26 -13.92
CA ASP A 559 10.36 11.26 -13.03
C ASP A 559 11.01 10.66 -11.76
N LEU A 560 10.78 9.37 -11.51
CA LEU A 560 11.31 8.62 -10.37
C LEU A 560 12.13 7.40 -10.80
N GLY A 561 12.79 7.51 -11.96
CA GLY A 561 13.45 6.38 -12.63
C GLY A 561 14.80 5.97 -12.05
N VAL A 562 15.45 6.84 -11.27
CA VAL A 562 16.80 6.62 -10.74
C VAL A 562 16.95 7.18 -9.34
N MET A 563 17.95 6.68 -8.60
CA MET A 563 18.34 7.27 -7.32
C MET A 563 19.35 8.40 -7.52
N ARG A 564 19.24 9.45 -6.71
CA ARG A 564 20.09 10.65 -6.81
C ARG A 564 21.55 10.37 -6.49
N GLN A 565 22.48 10.83 -7.34
CA GLN A 565 23.92 10.81 -7.09
C GLN A 565 24.41 12.05 -6.31
N THR A 566 23.62 13.11 -6.28
CA THR A 566 23.89 14.40 -5.61
C THR A 566 22.56 14.99 -5.12
N MET A 567 22.64 15.86 -4.15
CA MET A 567 21.51 16.59 -3.58
C MET A 567 21.06 17.78 -4.47
N VAL A 568 21.91 18.22 -5.40
CA VAL A 568 21.74 19.51 -6.12
C VAL A 568 20.40 19.66 -6.79
N PHE A 569 19.93 18.67 -7.57
CA PHE A 569 18.72 18.79 -8.39
C PHE A 569 17.44 18.87 -7.58
N GLY A 570 17.31 18.06 -6.51
CA GLY A 570 16.14 18.09 -5.63
C GLY A 570 15.98 19.47 -4.96
N GLY A 571 17.08 20.05 -4.47
CA GLY A 571 17.05 21.39 -3.92
C GLY A 571 16.77 22.48 -4.96
N LEU A 572 17.30 22.34 -6.19
CA LEU A 572 16.96 23.25 -7.28
C LEU A 572 15.48 23.19 -7.66
N GLU A 573 14.85 22.00 -7.68
CA GLU A 573 13.40 21.85 -7.90
C GLU A 573 12.61 22.56 -6.77
N SER A 574 13.07 22.45 -5.53
CA SER A 574 12.48 23.15 -4.40
C SER A 574 12.64 24.68 -4.51
N LEU A 575 13.80 25.16 -4.97
CA LEU A 575 14.01 26.59 -5.27
C LEU A 575 13.05 27.05 -6.38
N ALA A 576 12.99 26.34 -7.52
CA ALA A 576 12.10 26.66 -8.64
C ALA A 576 10.63 26.78 -8.18
N ARG A 577 10.16 25.83 -7.35
CA ARG A 577 8.80 25.84 -6.79
C ARG A 577 8.51 27.10 -5.98
N ASN A 578 9.49 27.57 -5.17
CA ASN A 578 9.33 28.76 -4.35
C ASN A 578 9.47 30.06 -5.17
N ILE A 579 10.40 30.13 -6.10
CA ILE A 579 10.60 31.28 -7.00
C ILE A 579 9.34 31.52 -7.85
N ASN A 580 8.72 30.47 -8.37
CA ASN A 580 7.44 30.54 -9.10
C ASN A 580 6.31 31.11 -8.24
N ARG A 581 6.42 30.98 -6.92
CA ARG A 581 5.51 31.59 -5.92
C ARG A 581 5.99 32.97 -5.43
N LYS A 582 6.91 33.61 -6.17
CA LYS A 582 7.45 34.93 -5.89
C LYS A 582 8.28 35.02 -4.59
N ARG A 583 8.77 33.90 -4.08
CA ARG A 583 9.73 33.86 -2.98
C ARG A 583 11.11 33.65 -3.60
N VAL A 584 11.88 34.72 -3.70
CA VAL A 584 13.15 34.74 -4.46
C VAL A 584 14.41 34.74 -3.60
N ASN A 585 14.33 35.16 -2.33
CA ASN A 585 15.44 35.19 -1.39
C ASN A 585 15.35 33.95 -0.49
N LEU A 586 16.15 32.93 -0.77
CA LEU A 586 15.99 31.61 -0.16
C LEU A 586 17.32 31.08 0.35
N LYS A 587 17.27 30.47 1.52
CA LYS A 587 18.35 29.69 2.15
C LYS A 587 17.77 28.34 2.53
N PHE A 588 18.19 27.27 1.89
CA PHE A 588 17.75 25.91 2.15
C PHE A 588 18.89 25.01 2.56
N PHE A 589 18.62 24.06 3.43
CA PHE A 589 19.51 22.93 3.68
C PHE A 589 18.74 21.62 3.74
N GLU A 590 19.45 20.54 3.44
CA GLU A 590 18.93 19.17 3.54
C GLU A 590 20.05 18.23 3.98
N LEU A 591 19.77 17.41 4.99
CA LEU A 591 20.58 16.25 5.33
C LEU A 591 19.91 15.02 4.72
N GLY A 592 20.58 14.33 3.80
CA GLY A 592 19.98 13.24 3.08
C GLY A 592 21.00 12.31 2.44
N ASN A 593 20.50 11.22 1.86
CA ASN A 593 21.38 10.22 1.27
C ASN A 593 21.53 10.42 -0.24
N VAL A 594 22.75 10.10 -0.72
CA VAL A 594 23.07 9.96 -2.15
C VAL A 594 23.53 8.53 -2.42
N TYR A 595 23.37 8.09 -3.66
CA TYR A 595 23.53 6.70 -4.04
C TYR A 595 24.42 6.59 -5.27
N LYS A 596 25.28 5.58 -5.30
CA LYS A 596 26.19 5.34 -6.40
C LYS A 596 26.28 3.86 -6.72
N TYR A 597 26.20 3.53 -7.99
CA TYR A 597 26.58 2.23 -8.54
C TYR A 597 28.03 2.26 -9.03
N THR A 598 28.80 1.22 -8.75
CA THR A 598 30.21 1.08 -9.17
C THR A 598 30.33 -0.19 -9.99
N PRO A 599 30.27 -0.11 -11.34
CA PRO A 599 30.23 -1.28 -12.21
C PRO A 599 31.38 -2.28 -11.99
N GLU A 600 32.59 -1.76 -11.67
CA GLU A 600 33.80 -2.59 -11.46
C GLU A 600 33.71 -3.47 -10.22
N LYS A 601 32.77 -3.25 -9.34
CA LYS A 601 32.52 -4.04 -8.12
C LYS A 601 31.38 -5.02 -8.25
N ASP A 602 30.71 -5.04 -9.41
CA ASP A 602 29.60 -5.97 -9.68
C ASP A 602 30.20 -7.31 -10.19
N ASP A 603 30.41 -8.23 -9.27
CA ASP A 603 30.99 -9.55 -9.53
C ASP A 603 29.95 -10.67 -9.73
N GLN A 604 28.65 -10.32 -9.83
CA GLN A 604 27.51 -11.24 -9.97
C GLN A 604 27.30 -12.23 -8.80
N ILE A 605 28.26 -12.37 -7.91
CA ILE A 605 28.17 -13.23 -6.72
C ILE A 605 27.59 -12.44 -5.54
N ASP A 606 28.04 -11.19 -5.39
CA ASP A 606 27.57 -10.26 -4.36
C ASP A 606 27.37 -8.87 -4.97
N SER A 607 26.35 -8.76 -5.81
CA SER A 607 26.01 -7.54 -6.55
C SER A 607 25.76 -6.33 -5.63
N ILE A 608 25.44 -6.56 -4.34
CA ILE A 608 25.20 -5.48 -3.37
C ILE A 608 26.44 -4.62 -3.12
N ARG A 609 27.64 -5.18 -3.30
CA ARG A 609 28.92 -4.46 -3.14
C ARG A 609 29.15 -3.38 -4.18
N ALA A 610 28.45 -3.47 -5.31
CA ALA A 610 28.49 -2.46 -6.35
C ALA A 610 27.73 -1.19 -5.97
N TYR A 611 26.88 -1.24 -4.96
CA TYR A 611 26.05 -0.12 -4.52
C TYR A 611 26.64 0.51 -3.26
N SER A 612 26.58 1.84 -3.21
CA SER A 612 26.98 2.61 -2.03
C SER A 612 25.97 3.68 -1.71
N GLN A 613 25.81 3.96 -0.42
CA GLN A 613 24.99 5.03 0.11
C GLN A 613 25.86 5.87 1.04
N GLU A 614 25.78 7.19 0.89
CA GLU A 614 26.48 8.16 1.75
C GLU A 614 25.49 9.25 2.19
N THR A 615 25.61 9.69 3.43
CA THR A 615 24.83 10.83 3.93
C THR A 615 25.56 12.11 3.60
N HIS A 616 24.85 13.08 3.01
CA HIS A 616 25.36 14.40 2.64
C HIS A 616 24.53 15.49 3.28
N LEU A 617 25.17 16.58 3.69
CA LEU A 617 24.53 17.83 4.05
C LEU A 617 24.68 18.82 2.90
N ALA A 618 23.58 19.28 2.37
CA ALA A 618 23.56 20.21 1.24
C ALA A 618 22.96 21.57 1.63
N LEU A 619 23.52 22.65 1.07
CA LEU A 619 23.08 24.02 1.26
C LEU A 619 22.81 24.68 -0.08
N TRP A 620 21.73 25.44 -0.19
CA TRP A 620 21.39 26.27 -1.34
C TRP A 620 21.06 27.68 -0.86
N ILE A 621 21.73 28.68 -1.43
CA ILE A 621 21.40 30.07 -1.16
C ILE A 621 21.24 30.85 -2.47
N THR A 622 20.24 31.69 -2.55
CA THR A 622 19.92 32.44 -3.77
C THR A 622 19.19 33.74 -3.45
N GLY A 623 19.28 34.74 -4.34
CA GLY A 623 18.64 36.03 -4.20
C GLY A 623 19.44 36.99 -3.34
N LYS A 624 18.77 37.81 -2.55
CA LYS A 624 19.42 38.86 -1.72
C LYS A 624 19.76 38.35 -0.33
N ARG A 625 20.96 38.62 0.11
CA ARG A 625 21.39 38.44 1.49
C ARG A 625 20.66 39.40 2.42
N VAL A 626 20.59 40.69 2.00
CA VAL A 626 19.85 41.74 2.71
C VAL A 626 18.90 42.40 1.74
N GLN A 627 17.59 42.35 2.05
CA GLN A 627 16.59 43.10 1.31
C GLN A 627 16.67 44.58 1.68
N GLY A 628 16.71 45.43 0.66
CA GLY A 628 16.78 46.89 0.83
C GLY A 628 15.64 47.44 1.66
N SER A 629 15.97 48.38 2.53
CA SER A 629 15.07 49.14 3.39
C SER A 629 15.55 50.59 3.51
N TRP A 630 14.84 51.38 4.25
CA TRP A 630 15.28 52.76 4.56
C TRP A 630 16.63 52.83 5.30
N ALA A 631 16.99 51.75 6.02
CA ALA A 631 18.22 51.68 6.84
C ALA A 631 19.38 50.95 6.15
N HIS A 632 19.10 50.14 5.13
CA HIS A 632 20.09 49.28 4.47
C HIS A 632 19.89 49.28 2.96
N ALA A 633 20.96 49.26 2.20
CA ALA A 633 20.92 48.99 0.77
C ALA A 633 20.69 47.52 0.51
N ASP A 634 20.23 47.18 -0.71
CA ASP A 634 20.18 45.79 -1.16
C ASP A 634 21.59 45.21 -1.18
N GLU A 635 21.73 44.00 -0.71
CA GLU A 635 22.96 43.23 -0.80
C GLU A 635 22.66 41.85 -1.40
N GLU A 636 23.31 41.53 -2.47
CA GLU A 636 23.15 40.23 -3.16
C GLU A 636 23.90 39.14 -2.39
N THR A 637 23.37 37.95 -2.40
CA THR A 637 24.05 36.73 -1.95
C THR A 637 25.35 36.53 -2.71
N SER A 638 26.37 36.02 -2.05
CA SER A 638 27.70 35.84 -2.65
C SER A 638 28.33 34.49 -2.31
N PHE A 639 29.35 34.12 -3.08
CA PHE A 639 30.19 32.96 -2.78
C PHE A 639 30.80 33.01 -1.39
N TYR A 640 31.17 34.20 -0.92
CA TYR A 640 31.80 34.40 0.41
C TYR A 640 30.82 34.14 1.56
N GLU A 641 29.54 34.44 1.34
CA GLU A 641 28.49 34.10 2.31
C GLU A 641 28.35 32.56 2.42
N LEU A 642 28.29 31.86 1.31
CA LEU A 642 28.25 30.38 1.30
C LEU A 642 29.51 29.81 1.98
N LYS A 643 30.70 30.33 1.62
CA LYS A 643 31.97 29.88 2.20
C LYS A 643 31.96 30.04 3.72
N ALA A 644 31.45 31.16 4.24
CA ALA A 644 31.35 31.39 5.67
C ALA A 644 30.53 30.33 6.36
N TYR A 645 29.35 29.95 5.80
CA TYR A 645 28.53 28.88 6.38
C TYR A 645 29.25 27.51 6.35
N VAL A 646 29.95 27.19 5.28
CA VAL A 646 30.74 25.96 5.19
C VAL A 646 31.87 25.95 6.24
N GLU A 647 32.60 27.07 6.39
CA GLU A 647 33.65 27.18 7.41
C GLU A 647 33.10 27.05 8.83
N ASP A 648 31.95 27.66 9.09
CA ASP A 648 31.30 27.63 10.41
C ASP A 648 30.81 26.20 10.74
N ILE A 649 30.31 25.45 9.75
CA ILE A 649 29.94 24.04 9.92
C ILE A 649 31.18 23.20 10.27
N PHE A 650 32.30 23.38 9.57
CA PHE A 650 33.55 22.64 9.82
C PHE A 650 34.10 23.00 11.21
N LEU A 651 34.09 24.26 11.58
CA LEU A 651 34.50 24.72 12.89
C LEU A 651 33.64 24.14 14.00
N ARG A 652 32.30 24.19 13.82
CA ARG A 652 31.34 23.68 14.80
C ARG A 652 31.39 22.18 14.96
N ALA A 653 31.62 21.45 13.87
CA ALA A 653 31.86 20.00 13.90
C ALA A 653 33.20 19.64 14.53
N GLY A 654 34.08 20.60 14.76
CA GLY A 654 35.41 20.41 15.39
C GLY A 654 36.43 19.84 14.41
N VAL A 655 36.37 20.20 13.14
CA VAL A 655 37.36 19.75 12.15
C VAL A 655 38.67 20.53 12.36
N PRO A 656 39.82 19.86 12.61
CA PRO A 656 41.08 20.58 12.77
C PRO A 656 41.48 21.29 11.48
N ALA A 657 41.91 22.56 11.57
CA ALA A 657 42.35 23.36 10.43
C ALA A 657 43.44 22.67 9.58
N GLY A 658 44.37 21.94 10.26
CA GLY A 658 45.43 21.22 9.59
C GLY A 658 45.01 19.90 8.91
N LEU A 659 43.77 19.47 9.06
CA LEU A 659 43.27 18.25 8.45
C LEU A 659 42.81 18.46 7.01
N VAL A 660 42.43 19.68 6.65
CA VAL A 660 41.74 20.01 5.40
C VAL A 660 42.70 20.67 4.41
N VAL A 661 42.65 20.21 3.16
CA VAL A 661 43.32 20.83 2.01
C VAL A 661 42.22 21.40 1.12
N GLU A 662 42.30 22.69 0.82
CA GLU A 662 41.38 23.39 -0.07
C GLU A 662 42.02 23.54 -1.46
N SER A 663 41.22 23.31 -2.51
CA SER A 663 41.62 23.48 -3.90
C SER A 663 40.42 23.90 -4.75
N LYS A 664 40.68 24.39 -5.97
CA LYS A 664 39.60 24.66 -6.94
C LYS A 664 38.90 23.38 -7.33
N THR A 665 37.59 23.46 -7.54
CA THR A 665 36.82 22.32 -8.05
C THR A 665 37.02 22.18 -9.57
N ASP A 666 37.07 20.94 -10.03
CA ASP A 666 37.03 20.54 -11.44
C ASP A 666 35.65 20.03 -11.89
N ASN A 667 34.67 20.02 -10.95
CA ASN A 667 33.29 19.61 -11.22
C ASN A 667 32.55 20.70 -12.00
N ASN A 668 32.17 20.38 -13.22
CA ASN A 668 31.53 21.33 -14.14
C ASN A 668 30.07 21.67 -13.80
N ILE A 669 29.51 21.12 -12.72
CA ILE A 669 28.23 21.57 -12.18
C ILE A 669 28.34 22.99 -11.57
N TYR A 670 29.56 23.38 -11.19
CA TYR A 670 29.87 24.72 -10.73
C TYR A 670 30.44 25.59 -11.85
N ALA A 671 30.05 26.86 -11.88
CA ALA A 671 30.74 27.87 -12.71
C ALA A 671 32.11 28.19 -12.12
N TYR A 672 32.22 28.21 -10.82
CA TYR A 672 33.45 28.27 -10.05
C TYR A 672 33.16 27.78 -8.60
N GLY A 673 34.16 27.21 -7.96
CA GLY A 673 34.01 26.71 -6.58
C GLY A 673 35.30 26.14 -6.01
N LEU A 674 35.17 25.65 -4.78
CA LEU A 674 36.25 25.05 -4.02
C LEU A 674 35.87 23.65 -3.54
N THR A 675 36.88 22.79 -3.37
CA THR A 675 36.78 21.50 -2.69
C THR A 675 37.54 21.55 -1.37
N LYS A 676 37.04 20.90 -0.36
CA LYS A 676 37.72 20.55 0.86
C LYS A 676 37.96 19.06 0.93
N ARG A 677 39.22 18.65 1.02
CA ARG A 677 39.64 17.24 1.12
C ARG A 677 40.43 17.00 2.39
N ASN A 678 40.35 15.80 2.95
CA ASN A 678 41.23 15.45 4.03
C ASN A 678 42.67 15.15 3.47
N ARG A 679 43.68 15.00 4.35
CA ARG A 679 45.05 14.68 3.94
C ARG A 679 45.18 13.38 3.15
N GLY A 680 44.22 12.44 3.25
CA GLY A 680 44.17 11.22 2.50
C GLY A 680 43.47 11.36 1.14
N GLY A 681 43.10 12.59 0.72
CA GLY A 681 42.48 12.88 -0.56
C GLY A 681 40.95 12.68 -0.61
N LYS A 682 40.29 12.22 0.47
CA LYS A 682 38.84 12.06 0.51
C LYS A 682 38.14 13.42 0.48
N LEU A 683 37.09 13.51 -0.33
CA LEU A 683 36.25 14.72 -0.44
C LEU A 683 35.40 14.86 0.84
N LEU A 684 35.53 16.00 1.50
CA LEU A 684 34.72 16.36 2.66
C LEU A 684 33.62 17.34 2.30
N ALA A 685 33.90 18.28 1.39
CA ALA A 685 32.91 19.23 0.90
C ALA A 685 33.31 19.77 -0.48
N GLU A 686 32.30 20.14 -1.25
CA GLU A 686 32.43 20.86 -2.50
C GLU A 686 31.39 21.98 -2.53
N PHE A 687 31.78 23.19 -2.87
CA PHE A 687 30.89 24.34 -2.82
C PHE A 687 31.28 25.45 -3.78
N GLY A 688 30.30 26.14 -4.31
CA GLY A 688 30.53 27.21 -5.27
C GLY A 688 29.26 27.83 -5.83
N LYS A 689 29.42 28.62 -6.86
CA LYS A 689 28.31 29.10 -7.70
C LYS A 689 27.98 28.03 -8.71
N LEU A 690 26.72 27.60 -8.80
CA LEU A 690 26.28 26.64 -9.82
C LEU A 690 26.43 27.23 -11.22
N ALA A 691 26.77 26.37 -12.16
CA ALA A 691 26.73 26.71 -13.58
C ALA A 691 25.26 26.98 -14.01
N LYS A 692 25.04 27.98 -14.83
CA LYS A 692 23.69 28.32 -15.35
C LYS A 692 22.97 27.12 -15.92
N LYS A 693 23.67 26.21 -16.59
CA LYS A 693 23.11 25.00 -17.16
C LYS A 693 22.44 24.11 -16.12
N ALA A 694 23.03 23.95 -14.93
CA ALA A 694 22.45 23.17 -13.84
C ALA A 694 21.18 23.85 -13.28
N ALA A 695 21.20 25.14 -13.07
CA ALA A 695 20.03 25.88 -12.58
C ALA A 695 18.88 25.91 -13.61
N HIS A 696 19.21 26.16 -14.88
CA HIS A 696 18.23 26.21 -15.97
C HIS A 696 17.58 24.86 -16.27
N SER A 697 18.23 23.73 -15.96
CA SER A 697 17.65 22.38 -16.17
C SER A 697 16.34 22.17 -15.38
N VAL A 698 16.11 22.96 -14.33
CA VAL A 698 14.90 22.96 -13.51
C VAL A 698 14.13 24.29 -13.56
N GLY A 699 14.50 25.22 -14.46
CA GLY A 699 13.81 26.51 -14.62
C GLY A 699 14.19 27.58 -13.60
N VAL A 700 15.39 27.53 -13.01
CA VAL A 700 15.92 28.57 -12.11
C VAL A 700 16.84 29.49 -12.91
N GLU A 701 16.46 30.79 -13.04
CA GLU A 701 17.19 31.79 -13.79
C GLU A 701 18.20 32.57 -12.94
N GLN A 702 17.93 32.71 -11.66
CA GLN A 702 18.80 33.48 -10.74
C GLN A 702 20.03 32.68 -10.33
N ASP A 703 21.05 33.40 -9.88
CA ASP A 703 22.30 32.79 -9.38
C ASP A 703 22.03 31.94 -8.12
N VAL A 704 22.54 30.72 -8.11
CA VAL A 704 22.45 29.81 -6.96
C VAL A 704 23.85 29.47 -6.49
N TYR A 705 24.10 29.63 -5.20
CA TYR A 705 25.31 29.15 -4.53
C TYR A 705 24.96 27.89 -3.77
N TYR A 706 25.73 26.84 -4.00
CA TYR A 706 25.47 25.49 -3.54
C TYR A 706 26.70 24.91 -2.84
N ALA A 707 26.46 24.23 -1.73
CA ALA A 707 27.47 23.43 -1.05
C ALA A 707 26.93 22.03 -0.80
N GLU A 708 27.77 21.03 -0.99
CA GLU A 708 27.51 19.64 -0.63
C GLU A 708 28.65 19.11 0.23
N ILE A 709 28.33 18.74 1.46
CA ILE A 709 29.27 18.23 2.47
C ILE A 709 29.02 16.75 2.62
N ASN A 710 30.01 15.91 2.33
CA ASN A 710 29.94 14.48 2.59
C ASN A 710 29.97 14.24 4.11
N TRP A 711 28.78 14.12 4.70
CA TRP A 711 28.59 13.95 6.13
C TRP A 711 29.24 12.67 6.64
N THR A 712 29.09 11.58 5.89
CA THR A 712 29.72 10.29 6.21
C THR A 712 31.25 10.40 6.36
N GLU A 713 31.92 11.06 5.43
CA GLU A 713 33.37 11.25 5.49
C GLU A 713 33.79 12.30 6.53
N LEU A 714 32.97 13.31 6.75
CA LEU A 714 33.19 14.31 7.79
C LEU A 714 33.16 13.66 9.19
N MET A 715 32.16 12.82 9.47
CA MET A 715 32.06 12.10 10.74
C MET A 715 33.25 11.16 10.97
N LYS A 716 33.71 10.48 9.93
CA LYS A 716 34.94 9.67 10.00
C LYS A 716 36.16 10.53 10.34
N ALA A 717 36.27 11.70 9.72
CA ALA A 717 37.42 12.61 9.91
C ALA A 717 37.52 13.16 11.35
N ILE A 718 36.37 13.38 12.01
CA ILE A 718 36.29 13.90 13.37
C ILE A 718 36.15 12.83 14.46
N LYS A 719 36.12 11.55 14.11
CA LYS A 719 35.85 10.46 15.08
C LYS A 719 36.81 10.44 16.25
N LYS A 720 38.07 10.83 16.05
CA LYS A 720 39.12 10.83 17.05
C LYS A 720 39.31 12.19 17.75
N ASN A 721 38.56 13.21 17.31
CA ASN A 721 38.70 14.54 17.87
C ASN A 721 38.13 14.60 19.29
N LYS A 722 38.89 15.25 20.19
CA LYS A 722 38.40 15.60 21.51
C LYS A 722 38.30 17.13 21.60
N ILE A 723 37.15 17.58 22.11
CA ILE A 723 36.96 18.99 22.42
C ILE A 723 37.69 19.24 23.74
N GLU A 724 38.69 20.08 23.70
CA GLU A 724 39.45 20.53 24.90
C GLU A 724 39.14 21.99 25.21
N PHE A 725 38.75 22.27 26.42
CA PHE A 725 38.61 23.64 26.89
C PHE A 725 39.99 24.27 27.02
N LYS A 726 40.15 25.47 26.44
CA LYS A 726 41.31 26.34 26.69
C LYS A 726 40.84 27.65 27.27
N GLU A 727 41.54 28.12 28.31
CA GLU A 727 41.29 29.44 28.85
C GLU A 727 41.60 30.52 27.79
N LEU A 728 40.79 31.57 27.77
CA LEU A 728 41.07 32.74 26.93
C LEU A 728 42.35 33.40 27.40
N SER A 729 43.12 33.90 26.45
CA SER A 729 44.33 34.67 26.77
C SER A 729 44.01 35.90 27.64
N LYS A 730 44.82 36.10 28.66
CA LYS A 730 44.76 37.31 29.54
C LYS A 730 45.53 38.50 28.99
N PHE A 731 46.25 38.26 27.87
CA PHE A 731 47.14 39.27 27.28
C PHE A 731 46.52 39.82 26.01
N PRO A 732 46.65 41.13 25.73
CA PRO A 732 46.07 41.74 24.55
C PRO A 732 46.76 41.28 23.27
N SER A 733 45.94 41.02 22.21
CA SER A 733 46.42 40.84 20.86
C SER A 733 46.85 42.18 20.24
N VAL A 734 47.75 42.13 19.29
CA VAL A 734 48.25 43.29 18.53
C VAL A 734 47.91 43.08 17.06
N SER A 735 47.28 44.07 16.45
CA SER A 735 46.92 44.10 15.02
C SER A 735 47.94 44.97 14.24
N ARG A 736 48.37 44.47 13.08
CA ARG A 736 49.32 45.19 12.16
C ARG A 736 48.89 44.98 10.73
N ASP A 737 48.85 46.05 9.97
CA ASP A 737 48.43 46.04 8.57
C ASP A 737 49.60 46.10 7.61
N LEU A 738 49.51 45.43 6.50
CA LEU A 738 50.37 45.58 5.35
C LEU A 738 49.50 45.73 4.09
N ALA A 739 49.84 46.77 3.29
CA ALA A 739 49.30 46.89 1.96
C ALA A 739 50.30 46.25 0.98
N LEU A 740 49.89 45.13 0.41
CA LEU A 740 50.74 44.33 -0.48
C LEU A 740 50.32 44.47 -1.93
N LEU A 741 51.19 45.01 -2.75
CA LEU A 741 51.04 45.04 -4.22
C LEU A 741 51.58 43.70 -4.75
N VAL A 742 50.71 42.89 -5.35
CA VAL A 742 51.03 41.53 -5.85
C VAL A 742 50.57 41.39 -7.27
N ASN A 743 51.08 40.39 -7.99
CA ASN A 743 50.59 40.01 -9.28
C ASN A 743 49.13 39.56 -9.20
N GLU A 744 48.35 39.77 -10.22
CA GLU A 744 46.91 39.49 -10.25
C GLU A 744 46.55 37.99 -9.95
N HIS A 745 47.43 37.09 -10.35
CA HIS A 745 47.25 35.65 -10.14
C HIS A 745 47.52 35.15 -8.70
N VAL A 746 48.19 35.97 -7.85
CA VAL A 746 48.52 35.59 -6.48
C VAL A 746 47.25 35.49 -5.67
N GLU A 747 47.03 34.29 -5.07
CA GLU A 747 45.87 34.06 -4.23
C GLU A 747 46.14 34.44 -2.78
N PHE A 748 45.12 34.93 -2.04
CA PHE A 748 45.25 35.27 -0.63
C PHE A 748 45.70 34.09 0.24
N ALA A 749 45.30 32.86 -0.16
CA ALA A 749 45.74 31.62 0.50
C ALA A 749 47.27 31.50 0.56
N GLU A 750 47.98 31.90 -0.49
CA GLU A 750 49.43 31.85 -0.55
C GLU A 750 50.07 32.82 0.48
N ILE A 751 49.49 34.01 0.63
CA ILE A 751 49.92 34.98 1.66
C ILE A 751 49.72 34.39 3.06
N VAL A 752 48.54 33.78 3.33
CA VAL A 752 48.24 33.14 4.61
C VAL A 752 49.18 31.99 4.90
N GLU A 753 49.50 31.15 3.91
CA GLU A 753 50.42 30.03 4.07
C GLU A 753 51.84 30.49 4.40
N ILE A 754 52.36 31.48 3.65
CA ILE A 754 53.68 32.05 3.91
C ILE A 754 53.72 32.69 5.30
N ALA A 755 52.69 33.44 5.67
CA ALA A 755 52.59 34.08 6.97
C ALA A 755 52.64 33.06 8.11
N ARG A 756 51.85 31.99 8.03
CA ARG A 756 51.81 30.89 9.00
C ARG A 756 53.12 30.11 9.07
N GLN A 757 53.79 29.93 7.94
CA GLN A 757 55.11 29.28 7.89
C GLN A 757 56.19 30.17 8.54
N THR A 758 56.04 31.48 8.41
CA THR A 758 56.98 32.49 8.92
C THR A 758 56.88 32.65 10.45
N GLU A 759 55.65 32.70 10.97
CA GLU A 759 55.39 32.83 12.39
C GLU A 759 54.32 31.81 12.82
N LYS A 760 54.74 30.76 13.51
CA LYS A 760 53.89 29.61 13.87
C LYS A 760 53.21 29.71 15.22
N LYS A 761 53.76 30.56 16.14
CA LYS A 761 53.31 30.61 17.51
C LYS A 761 52.50 31.85 17.83
N LEU A 762 53.00 32.99 17.40
CA LEU A 762 52.45 34.28 17.78
C LEU A 762 51.44 34.84 16.79
N LEU A 763 51.46 34.38 15.52
CA LEU A 763 50.46 34.76 14.52
C LEU A 763 49.19 33.95 14.73
N LYS A 764 48.12 34.60 15.19
CA LYS A 764 46.84 33.95 15.45
C LYS A 764 45.91 34.02 14.24
N LYS A 765 45.85 35.13 13.51
CA LYS A 765 44.96 35.37 12.40
C LYS A 765 45.60 36.22 11.33
N VAL A 766 45.24 35.98 10.09
CA VAL A 766 45.54 36.79 8.90
C VAL A 766 44.20 37.12 8.25
N GLU A 767 43.89 38.39 8.10
CA GLU A 767 42.62 38.86 7.55
C GLU A 767 42.83 39.76 6.35
N LEU A 768 42.02 39.57 5.32
CA LEU A 768 41.99 40.45 4.17
C LEU A 768 40.81 41.40 4.33
N PHE A 769 41.08 42.70 4.43
CA PHE A 769 40.04 43.67 4.67
C PHE A 769 39.77 44.61 3.49
N ASP A 770 40.71 44.67 2.49
CA ASP A 770 40.47 45.37 1.24
C ASP A 770 41.19 44.72 0.07
N VAL A 771 40.56 44.76 -1.11
CA VAL A 771 41.14 44.33 -2.38
C VAL A 771 40.92 45.42 -3.44
N TYR A 772 41.97 46.03 -3.83
CA TYR A 772 41.93 47.11 -4.81
C TYR A 772 42.48 46.65 -6.19
N THR A 773 41.66 46.76 -7.24
CA THR A 773 41.99 46.45 -8.62
C THR A 773 41.59 47.64 -9.51
N GLY A 774 42.28 48.74 -9.35
CA GLY A 774 41.93 50.01 -10.03
C GLY A 774 43.00 50.57 -10.94
N LYS A 775 42.64 51.65 -11.68
CA LYS A 775 43.46 52.30 -12.69
C LYS A 775 44.78 52.90 -12.17
N ASN A 776 44.97 53.02 -10.83
CA ASN A 776 46.16 53.57 -10.20
C ASN A 776 47.19 52.48 -9.85
N LEU A 777 47.04 51.24 -10.37
CA LEU A 777 47.98 50.17 -10.16
C LEU A 777 48.69 49.84 -11.51
N PRO A 778 49.93 49.34 -11.46
CA PRO A 778 50.59 48.78 -12.61
C PRO A 778 49.74 47.67 -13.26
N GLU A 779 49.79 47.52 -14.57
CA GLU A 779 49.07 46.51 -15.31
C GLU A 779 49.42 45.09 -14.81
N GLY A 780 48.45 44.23 -14.61
CA GLY A 780 48.61 42.86 -14.09
C GLY A 780 48.90 42.77 -12.60
N LYS A 781 48.69 43.87 -11.85
CA LYS A 781 48.83 43.87 -10.38
C LYS A 781 47.55 44.25 -9.68
N LYS A 782 47.39 43.72 -8.45
CA LYS A 782 46.34 44.05 -7.50
C LYS A 782 46.93 44.36 -6.12
N SER A 783 46.20 45.11 -5.29
CA SER A 783 46.60 45.41 -3.92
C SER A 783 45.73 44.67 -2.94
N TYR A 784 46.36 43.95 -2.02
CA TYR A 784 45.70 43.36 -0.87
C TYR A 784 46.07 44.17 0.40
N ALA A 785 45.05 44.61 1.11
CA ALA A 785 45.22 45.14 2.45
C ALA A 785 44.99 44.03 3.47
N VAL A 786 46.08 43.62 4.12
CA VAL A 786 46.10 42.43 4.98
C VAL A 786 46.43 42.82 6.41
N ASN A 787 45.59 42.35 7.33
CA ASN A 787 45.77 42.53 8.77
C ASN A 787 46.37 41.23 9.37
N PHE A 788 47.40 41.39 10.21
CA PHE A 788 48.05 40.31 10.94
C PHE A 788 47.78 40.49 12.42
N ILE A 789 47.11 39.50 13.06
CA ILE A 789 46.83 39.53 14.49
C ILE A 789 47.84 38.65 15.21
N LEU A 790 48.64 39.29 16.07
CA LEU A 790 49.69 38.67 16.84
C LEU A 790 49.30 38.61 18.33
N GLU A 791 49.52 37.48 18.97
CA GLU A 791 49.22 37.30 20.39
C GLU A 791 50.14 36.26 21.03
N ASP A 792 50.63 36.55 22.26
CA ASP A 792 51.31 35.59 23.11
C ASP A 792 50.41 35.23 24.31
N GLU A 793 50.11 33.95 24.49
CA GLU A 793 49.23 33.47 25.57
C GLU A 793 49.88 33.59 26.97
N GLN A 794 51.20 33.87 27.05
CA GLN A 794 51.95 33.86 28.26
C GLN A 794 52.37 35.28 28.71
N ARG A 795 52.43 36.29 27.83
CA ARG A 795 52.88 37.62 28.09
C ARG A 795 52.42 38.63 27.03
N THR A 796 52.41 39.90 27.40
CA THR A 796 52.20 40.98 26.45
C THR A 796 53.40 41.15 25.52
N LEU A 797 53.13 41.24 24.20
CA LEU A 797 54.12 41.47 23.17
C LEU A 797 54.69 42.86 23.27
N ASN A 798 56.02 43.03 23.12
CA ASN A 798 56.64 44.34 23.05
C ASN A 798 56.90 44.77 21.59
N ASP A 799 57.02 46.07 21.33
CA ASP A 799 57.19 46.66 20.02
C ASP A 799 58.36 46.03 19.24
N LYS A 800 59.51 45.78 19.89
CA LYS A 800 60.67 45.17 19.22
C LYS A 800 60.36 43.74 18.69
N GLN A 801 59.59 42.98 19.42
CA GLN A 801 59.18 41.63 18.99
C GLN A 801 58.20 41.72 17.81
N ILE A 802 57.26 42.64 17.89
CA ILE A 802 56.26 42.90 16.87
C ILE A 802 56.90 43.29 15.54
N ASP A 803 57.81 44.32 15.62
CA ASP A 803 58.54 44.87 14.49
C ASP A 803 59.43 43.79 13.83
N ALA A 804 60.08 42.95 14.61
CA ALA A 804 60.89 41.84 14.09
C ALA A 804 60.08 40.80 13.36
N ILE A 805 58.85 40.46 13.85
CA ILE A 805 57.93 39.54 13.19
C ILE A 805 57.40 40.17 11.89
N MET A 806 57.01 41.43 11.91
CA MET A 806 56.49 42.13 10.75
C MET A 806 57.57 42.28 9.66
N GLN A 807 58.78 42.63 9.99
CA GLN A 807 59.91 42.67 9.06
C GLN A 807 60.14 41.27 8.40
N LYS A 808 60.08 40.21 9.19
CA LYS A 808 60.24 38.83 8.69
C LYS A 808 59.12 38.42 7.78
N LEU A 809 57.88 38.78 8.14
CA LEU A 809 56.69 38.55 7.30
C LEU A 809 56.83 39.27 5.96
N GLN A 810 57.14 40.55 5.99
CA GLN A 810 57.35 41.39 4.81
C GLN A 810 58.44 40.80 3.91
N HIS A 811 59.62 40.48 4.48
CA HIS A 811 60.72 39.89 3.73
C HIS A 811 60.31 38.58 3.03
N ASN A 812 59.64 37.69 3.71
CA ASN A 812 59.19 36.40 3.14
C ASN A 812 58.12 36.57 2.06
N LEU A 813 57.18 37.50 2.26
CA LEU A 813 56.15 37.80 1.26
C LEU A 813 56.78 38.44 0.02
N THR A 814 57.70 39.35 0.20
CA THR A 814 58.44 39.95 -0.94
C THR A 814 59.30 38.93 -1.68
N THR A 815 60.00 38.05 -0.95
CA THR A 815 60.90 37.09 -1.57
C THR A 815 60.18 35.98 -2.31
N LYS A 816 59.08 35.50 -1.76
CA LYS A 816 58.35 34.32 -2.27
C LYS A 816 57.27 34.69 -3.30
N LEU A 817 56.60 35.84 -3.17
CA LEU A 817 55.48 36.25 -4.04
C LEU A 817 55.82 37.48 -4.90
N GLY A 818 57.02 38.05 -4.74
CA GLY A 818 57.32 39.33 -5.40
C GLY A 818 56.39 40.46 -4.89
N ALA A 819 55.91 40.40 -3.69
CA ALA A 819 55.02 41.39 -3.12
C ALA A 819 55.81 42.69 -2.85
N GLU A 820 55.26 43.83 -3.23
CA GLU A 820 55.81 45.17 -2.94
C GLU A 820 54.90 45.84 -1.91
N LEU A 821 55.52 46.61 -1.00
CA LEU A 821 54.69 47.40 -0.07
C LEU A 821 54.20 48.65 -0.79
N ARG A 822 52.92 48.99 -0.53
CA ARG A 822 52.28 50.16 -1.09
C ARG A 822 52.17 51.26 -0.04
#